data_2c15c48528831953595c98f8be3339e2
#
_entry.id   2c15c48528831953595c98f8be3339e2
#
_cell.length_a   1.000
_cell.length_b   1.000
_cell.length_c   1.000
_cell.angle_alpha   90.00
_cell.angle_beta   90.00
_cell.angle_gamma   90.00
#
_symmetry.space_group_name_H-M   'P 1'
#
loop_
_entity.id
_entity.type
_entity.pdbx_description
1 polymer ?
#
loop_
_entity_poly.entity_id
_entity_poly.type
_entity_poly.pdbx_seq_one_letter_code
_entity_poly.pdbx_strand_id
1 'polypeptide(L)'
;MPEAPTADPLMDPLAAPPAPPEMPPMPPMPPAADPLMDPLAAPPAPPEMPPMPPAADPLMDPLAAPPSQDVLEQPPLPDLAPADLTGEQAGATIRSRAEVETVPGDKLEGTLHEIETTTLNSDGQIIKQSVKGTLTVNNPSSEDRIYDIDVMLDNIDATDIGGEHVSVDELEPSKNHKMSYKVNGKQMMTLRERLDTNPSRSQERSLSVAMNEDPGEISLELEVENMSGVELHDVVVTRPIPEAMHFAMTGGAEFDDGTITWNVGRLNAGEKQVISMEGTISVTSTKSIKAGQASATYRADSTLSNMMFRELDAFCRGFTYMRVREDERPDNWKCQAIFENRSSFAVDLVKLQVRMKGSEELLFDIHDVDEDVHPYGKWESEERVVMAQSEPDFTYELSYSVLPRAIQSTEGSMKLEEKKLQVLEADISKSYSTSGLRSYRAQKIQSVMTLENKGSSVINLMRITDDIPGLFDAPSQEQLTIKLDGKTIDDDQFKVEMAEGVTIEKEHKSPDGIGHTMTLTVGTRGPLGLKPGKKIEISYPLNAPDPTPNNTRVDGPARVEFSSERFGPICTREPSETPTIKVIHNRRNFSAGKQAIPLGGKGRYEVLILFENNGDTALSDLYINDVLPAQFEIKDWSMKGANGKREDVKMTSEEGEGGLHIVWHVPKVEKGERLEVSFDIKGTGEVDAEALNRFHGVHFGDEIESDDLPEVEEVEEAVEDESTEAESTEEKPLRKKQKQRQNPLRKMRRSH
;
A
#
# COMPACT_ATOMS: atom_id res chain seq x y z
N MET A 1 -56.43 -33.36 -35.69
CA MET A 1 -55.11 -33.47 -36.31
C MET A 1 -54.77 -32.15 -36.92
N PRO A 2 -53.86 -31.40 -36.34
CA PRO A 2 -53.20 -30.29 -37.03
C PRO A 2 -51.79 -30.71 -37.48
N GLU A 3 -51.45 -30.20 -38.65
CA GLU A 3 -50.28 -30.43 -39.46
C GLU A 3 -48.96 -30.03 -38.77
N ALA A 4 -47.88 -30.75 -39.09
CA ALA A 4 -46.51 -30.47 -38.70
C ALA A 4 -45.94 -29.31 -39.55
N PRO A 5 -45.14 -28.41 -39.01
CA PRO A 5 -44.41 -27.44 -39.80
C PRO A 5 -43.17 -28.03 -40.43
N THR A 6 -42.97 -27.71 -41.68
CA THR A 6 -41.92 -28.03 -42.59
C THR A 6 -40.55 -27.48 -42.13
N ALA A 7 -39.53 -28.29 -42.30
CA ALA A 7 -38.09 -27.96 -42.09
C ALA A 7 -37.63 -26.86 -43.05
N ASP A 8 -36.90 -25.89 -42.50
CA ASP A 8 -36.17 -24.86 -43.24
C ASP A 8 -34.79 -25.38 -43.72
N PRO A 9 -34.30 -24.97 -44.85
CA PRO A 9 -33.11 -25.54 -45.49
C PRO A 9 -31.80 -24.99 -44.91
N LEU A 10 -30.87 -25.90 -44.77
CA LEU A 10 -29.42 -25.80 -44.53
C LEU A 10 -28.78 -24.44 -44.87
N MET A 11 -28.32 -23.74 -43.87
CA MET A 11 -27.32 -22.68 -44.01
C MET A 11 -25.93 -23.29 -44.24
N ASP A 12 -25.29 -22.84 -45.31
CA ASP A 12 -23.94 -23.18 -45.75
C ASP A 12 -22.87 -22.66 -44.74
N PRO A 13 -21.95 -23.48 -44.18
CA PRO A 13 -20.97 -23.05 -43.18
C PRO A 13 -19.65 -22.52 -43.78
N LEU A 14 -19.62 -21.97 -44.99
CA LEU A 14 -18.41 -21.49 -45.64
C LEU A 14 -18.53 -20.07 -46.17
N ALA A 15 -18.97 -19.11 -45.36
CA ALA A 15 -18.79 -17.70 -45.67
C ALA A 15 -17.64 -17.14 -44.78
N ALA A 16 -16.51 -16.85 -45.46
CA ALA A 16 -15.37 -16.15 -44.84
C ALA A 16 -15.81 -14.76 -44.34
N PRO A 17 -15.28 -14.29 -43.20
CA PRO A 17 -15.60 -12.95 -42.67
C PRO A 17 -15.12 -11.87 -43.65
N PRO A 18 -15.85 -10.74 -43.79
CA PRO A 18 -15.46 -9.63 -44.63
C PRO A 18 -14.13 -9.02 -44.18
N ALA A 19 -13.30 -8.67 -45.15
CA ALA A 19 -12.02 -8.00 -44.91
C ALA A 19 -12.23 -6.66 -44.21
N PRO A 20 -11.31 -6.27 -43.31
CA PRO A 20 -11.39 -4.97 -42.62
C PRO A 20 -11.25 -3.82 -43.65
N PRO A 21 -11.87 -2.66 -43.38
CA PRO A 21 -11.81 -1.52 -44.29
C PRO A 21 -10.36 -1.01 -44.42
N GLU A 22 -9.96 -0.71 -45.66
CA GLU A 22 -8.64 -0.13 -45.99
C GLU A 22 -8.47 1.23 -45.26
N MET A 23 -7.38 1.38 -44.53
CA MET A 23 -6.99 2.65 -43.92
C MET A 23 -6.65 3.69 -45.03
N PRO A 24 -7.00 4.96 -44.84
CA PRO A 24 -6.60 6.03 -45.75
C PRO A 24 -5.07 6.15 -45.79
N PRO A 25 -4.50 6.53 -46.97
CA PRO A 25 -3.05 6.65 -47.11
C PRO A 25 -2.48 7.75 -46.20
N MET A 26 -1.42 7.42 -45.48
CA MET A 26 -0.68 8.37 -44.67
C MET A 26 -0.03 9.46 -45.53
N PRO A 27 0.02 10.72 -45.08
CA PRO A 27 0.76 11.77 -45.79
C PRO A 27 2.24 11.45 -45.85
N PRO A 28 2.96 11.87 -46.91
CA PRO A 28 4.38 11.57 -47.09
C PRO A 28 5.22 12.21 -45.98
N MET A 29 6.08 11.40 -45.36
CA MET A 29 7.10 11.88 -44.39
C MET A 29 8.06 12.86 -45.08
N PRO A 30 8.49 13.92 -44.41
CA PRO A 30 9.56 14.78 -44.91
C PRO A 30 10.87 14.00 -45.02
N PRO A 31 11.73 14.34 -45.98
CA PRO A 31 12.98 13.61 -46.21
C PRO A 31 13.91 13.67 -45.01
N ALA A 32 14.53 12.57 -44.67
CA ALA A 32 15.55 12.45 -43.63
C ALA A 32 16.69 13.42 -43.91
N ALA A 33 17.03 14.22 -42.87
CA ALA A 33 18.20 15.09 -42.90
C ALA A 33 19.50 14.26 -42.88
N ASP A 34 20.42 14.62 -43.77
CA ASP A 34 21.75 14.03 -43.93
C ASP A 34 22.57 14.15 -42.61
N PRO A 35 23.26 13.10 -42.17
CA PRO A 35 24.10 13.14 -40.95
C PRO A 35 25.54 13.55 -41.26
N LEU A 36 25.77 14.75 -41.76
CA LEU A 36 27.12 15.32 -41.92
C LEU A 36 27.08 16.83 -41.70
N MET A 37 27.02 17.25 -40.45
CA MET A 37 27.45 18.58 -40.03
C MET A 37 28.33 18.47 -38.80
N ASP A 38 29.51 19.00 -38.94
CA ASP A 38 30.69 19.19 -38.10
C ASP A 38 30.35 19.70 -36.69
N PRO A 39 30.91 19.14 -35.59
CA PRO A 39 30.65 19.59 -34.22
C PRO A 39 31.59 20.68 -33.71
N LEU A 40 31.89 21.71 -34.56
CA LEU A 40 32.79 22.81 -34.19
C LEU A 40 32.23 24.18 -34.64
N ALA A 41 31.04 24.55 -34.13
CA ALA A 41 30.60 25.94 -34.12
C ALA A 41 30.27 26.36 -32.69
N ALA A 42 31.09 27.25 -32.15
CA ALA A 42 30.88 27.86 -30.84
C ALA A 42 29.58 28.69 -30.83
N PRO A 43 28.83 28.75 -29.70
CA PRO A 43 27.64 29.56 -29.57
C PRO A 43 27.96 31.07 -29.67
N PRO A 44 27.07 31.89 -30.25
CA PRO A 44 27.28 33.34 -30.36
C PRO A 44 27.29 33.98 -28.98
N ALA A 45 28.20 34.95 -28.79
CA ALA A 45 28.39 35.74 -27.60
C ALA A 45 27.09 36.55 -27.26
N PRO A 46 26.76 36.73 -25.95
CA PRO A 46 25.63 37.56 -25.53
C PRO A 46 25.88 39.02 -25.89
N PRO A 47 24.79 39.82 -26.12
CA PRO A 47 24.92 41.22 -26.51
C PRO A 47 25.56 42.04 -25.38
N GLU A 48 26.48 42.95 -25.78
CA GLU A 48 27.19 43.88 -24.89
C GLU A 48 26.21 44.82 -24.20
N MET A 49 26.33 44.91 -22.87
CA MET A 49 25.62 45.92 -22.06
C MET A 49 26.19 47.32 -22.35
N PRO A 50 25.34 48.36 -22.29
CA PRO A 50 25.82 49.73 -22.46
C PRO A 50 26.75 50.17 -21.31
N PRO A 51 27.74 51.02 -21.55
CA PRO A 51 28.73 51.41 -20.57
C PRO A 51 28.13 52.21 -19.41
N MET A 52 28.46 51.84 -18.17
CA MET A 52 28.16 52.57 -16.97
C MET A 52 28.91 53.91 -16.95
N PRO A 53 28.29 54.97 -16.41
CA PRO A 53 28.99 56.27 -16.23
C PRO A 53 30.11 56.12 -15.19
N PRO A 54 31.19 56.91 -15.34
CA PRO A 54 32.38 56.80 -14.50
C PRO A 54 32.09 57.18 -13.05
N ALA A 55 32.63 56.35 -12.12
CA ALA A 55 32.61 56.58 -10.68
C ALA A 55 33.30 57.93 -10.33
N ALA A 56 32.63 58.71 -9.51
CA ALA A 56 33.18 59.95 -8.98
C ALA A 56 34.27 59.64 -7.93
N ASP A 57 35.37 60.35 -8.03
CA ASP A 57 36.55 60.27 -7.15
C ASP A 57 36.20 60.59 -5.68
N PRO A 58 36.69 59.84 -4.70
CA PRO A 58 36.53 60.10 -3.29
C PRO A 58 37.72 60.91 -2.73
N LEU A 59 37.75 62.20 -2.97
CA LEU A 59 38.71 63.09 -2.28
C LEU A 59 38.06 64.47 -2.10
N MET A 60 37.27 64.68 -1.06
CA MET A 60 37.07 66.01 -0.44
C MET A 60 37.08 65.85 1.08
N ASP A 61 37.99 66.53 1.64
CA ASP A 61 38.43 66.77 3.02
C ASP A 61 37.27 67.18 3.98
N PRO A 62 37.12 66.61 5.17
CA PRO A 62 36.08 67.02 6.12
C PRO A 62 36.60 68.03 7.10
N LEU A 63 36.74 69.30 6.70
CA LEU A 63 37.08 70.37 7.64
C LEU A 63 36.45 71.69 7.21
N ALA A 64 35.13 71.86 7.46
CA ALA A 64 34.52 73.18 7.69
C ALA A 64 33.21 72.95 8.47
N ALA A 65 33.28 73.14 9.78
CA ALA A 65 32.12 73.29 10.62
C ALA A 65 31.43 74.63 10.34
N PRO A 66 30.09 74.69 10.10
CA PRO A 66 29.36 75.92 10.10
C PRO A 66 29.27 76.51 11.53
N PRO A 67 29.20 77.78 11.68
CA PRO A 67 29.19 78.48 12.98
C PRO A 67 27.91 78.13 13.75
N SER A 68 28.09 77.80 15.05
CA SER A 68 27.05 77.64 16.04
C SER A 68 26.08 78.84 16.02
N GLN A 69 24.84 78.50 15.64
CA GLN A 69 23.73 79.42 15.97
C GLN A 69 23.41 79.20 17.45
N ASP A 70 23.38 80.35 18.16
CA ASP A 70 22.97 80.43 19.55
C ASP A 70 21.60 79.78 19.73
N VAL A 71 21.60 78.73 20.50
CA VAL A 71 20.36 78.10 21.04
C VAL A 71 19.81 79.11 22.05
N LEU A 72 18.82 79.88 21.65
CA LEU A 72 17.95 80.60 22.57
C LEU A 72 17.28 79.53 23.44
N GLU A 73 17.65 79.50 24.72
CA GLU A 73 16.93 78.69 25.75
C GLU A 73 15.46 79.10 25.71
N GLN A 74 14.62 78.28 25.19
CA GLN A 74 13.17 78.38 25.36
C GLN A 74 12.85 78.17 26.83
N PRO A 75 11.99 78.98 27.45
CA PRO A 75 11.56 78.81 28.81
C PRO A 75 10.80 77.49 28.93
N PRO A 76 10.92 76.78 30.09
CA PRO A 76 10.20 75.52 30.31
C PRO A 76 8.69 75.79 30.15
N LEU A 77 8.05 75.11 29.21
CA LEU A 77 6.59 75.11 29.05
C LEU A 77 5.94 74.59 30.36
N PRO A 78 4.86 75.27 30.82
CA PRO A 78 4.15 74.80 32.01
C PRO A 78 3.62 73.42 31.77
N ASP A 79 3.72 72.51 32.79
CA ASP A 79 3.05 71.24 32.89
C ASP A 79 1.53 71.44 32.77
N LEU A 80 1.02 71.42 31.52
CA LEU A 80 -0.41 71.36 31.28
C LEU A 80 -0.87 69.94 31.38
N ALA A 81 -1.75 69.66 32.37
CA ALA A 81 -2.47 68.44 32.42
C ALA A 81 -3.09 68.11 31.06
N PRO A 82 -3.16 66.81 30.70
CA PRO A 82 -3.76 66.38 29.46
C PRO A 82 -5.17 66.99 29.34
N ALA A 83 -5.44 67.65 28.19
CA ALA A 83 -6.76 68.15 27.88
C ALA A 83 -7.75 66.98 27.92
N ASP A 84 -8.91 67.15 28.57
CA ASP A 84 -10.00 66.20 28.50
C ASP A 84 -10.38 65.93 27.05
N LEU A 85 -9.88 64.84 26.47
CA LEU A 85 -10.19 64.35 25.13
C LEU A 85 -11.53 63.59 25.18
N THR A 86 -12.63 64.29 25.29
CA THR A 86 -13.98 63.76 25.09
C THR A 86 -14.47 64.10 23.68
N GLY A 87 -13.79 63.57 22.67
CA GLY A 87 -14.22 63.63 21.27
C GLY A 87 -14.62 62.22 20.81
N GLU A 88 -15.65 62.11 19.96
CA GLU A 88 -15.94 60.86 19.23
C GLU A 88 -14.66 60.40 18.53
N GLN A 89 -14.24 59.17 18.80
CA GLN A 89 -13.11 58.54 18.13
C GLN A 89 -13.47 58.39 16.66
N ALA A 90 -12.85 59.18 15.79
CA ALA A 90 -12.85 58.88 14.38
C ALA A 90 -11.65 58.00 14.10
N GLY A 91 -11.92 56.75 13.69
CA GLY A 91 -10.89 55.74 13.44
C GLY A 91 -9.99 56.11 12.26
N ALA A 92 -8.72 55.73 12.38
CA ALA A 92 -7.79 55.85 11.26
C ALA A 92 -8.15 54.83 10.19
N THR A 93 -8.33 55.29 8.95
CA THR A 93 -8.58 54.41 7.82
C THR A 93 -7.37 53.52 7.54
N ILE A 94 -7.57 52.17 7.52
CA ILE A 94 -6.50 51.25 7.13
C ILE A 94 -6.17 51.44 5.67
N ARG A 95 -4.97 51.90 5.36
CA ARG A 95 -4.45 52.12 4.01
C ARG A 95 -3.73 50.86 3.52
N SER A 96 -3.46 50.79 2.22
CA SER A 96 -2.65 49.71 1.68
C SER A 96 -1.23 49.74 2.27
N ARG A 97 -0.61 48.55 2.41
CA ARG A 97 0.76 48.45 2.94
C ARG A 97 1.76 49.30 2.19
N ALA A 98 1.64 49.40 0.86
CA ALA A 98 2.53 50.18 0.02
C ALA A 98 2.44 51.68 0.30
N GLU A 99 1.23 52.19 0.57
CA GLU A 99 1.01 53.62 0.92
C GLU A 99 1.59 53.94 2.29
N VAL A 100 1.33 53.11 3.29
CA VAL A 100 1.82 53.28 4.67
C VAL A 100 3.35 53.22 4.74
N GLU A 101 4.00 52.38 3.95
CA GLU A 101 5.46 52.23 3.92
C GLU A 101 6.17 53.48 3.34
N THR A 102 5.50 54.30 2.58
CA THR A 102 6.09 55.56 2.03
C THR A 102 6.15 56.69 3.05
N VAL A 103 5.34 56.65 4.10
CA VAL A 103 5.29 57.70 5.13
C VAL A 103 6.42 57.45 6.15
N PRO A 104 7.27 58.46 6.46
CA PRO A 104 8.33 58.30 7.45
C PRO A 104 7.79 58.22 8.87
N GLY A 105 8.52 57.54 9.77
CA GLY A 105 8.18 57.38 11.19
C GLY A 105 7.65 56.01 11.56
N ASP A 106 7.53 55.79 12.87
CA ASP A 106 6.95 54.56 13.43
C ASP A 106 5.45 54.49 13.11
N LYS A 107 4.91 53.25 12.97
CA LYS A 107 3.49 52.98 12.77
C LYS A 107 3.06 51.94 13.79
N LEU A 108 1.80 52.02 14.22
CA LEU A 108 1.21 50.98 15.02
C LEU A 108 1.10 49.68 14.19
N GLU A 109 1.73 48.62 14.63
CA GLU A 109 1.71 47.35 13.89
C GLU A 109 0.63 46.39 14.43
N GLY A 110 -0.36 46.09 13.62
CA GLY A 110 -1.34 45.01 13.83
C GLY A 110 -1.03 43.80 12.96
N THR A 111 -0.97 42.64 13.55
CA THR A 111 -0.73 41.39 12.82
C THR A 111 -1.77 40.35 13.18
N LEU A 112 -2.45 39.79 12.18
CA LEU A 112 -3.25 38.59 12.26
C LEU A 112 -2.44 37.44 11.62
N HIS A 113 -2.08 36.46 12.42
CA HIS A 113 -1.31 35.30 11.94
C HIS A 113 -2.02 34.03 12.31
N GLU A 114 -2.34 33.19 11.31
CA GLU A 114 -2.99 31.91 11.48
C GLU A 114 -2.09 30.76 11.07
N ILE A 115 -2.07 29.69 11.87
CA ILE A 115 -1.33 28.47 11.59
C ILE A 115 -2.31 27.32 11.43
N GLU A 116 -2.39 26.76 10.23
CA GLU A 116 -3.17 25.60 9.89
C GLU A 116 -2.34 24.32 9.99
N THR A 117 -2.90 23.30 10.65
CA THR A 117 -2.37 21.93 10.62
C THR A 117 -3.50 20.98 10.30
N THR A 118 -3.43 20.34 9.11
CA THR A 118 -4.52 19.51 8.57
C THR A 118 -4.03 18.12 8.22
N THR A 119 -4.83 17.10 8.51
CA THR A 119 -4.65 15.72 8.04
C THR A 119 -5.78 15.39 7.09
N LEU A 120 -5.45 14.92 5.88
CA LEU A 120 -6.36 14.61 4.81
C LEU A 120 -6.34 13.11 4.49
N ASN A 121 -7.44 12.59 3.95
CA ASN A 121 -7.42 11.30 3.25
C ASN A 121 -6.78 11.47 1.85
N SER A 122 -6.62 10.36 1.13
CA SER A 122 -6.02 10.38 -0.23
C SER A 122 -6.82 11.19 -1.26
N ASP A 123 -8.11 11.44 -1.01
CA ASP A 123 -9.00 12.19 -1.89
C ASP A 123 -9.04 13.69 -1.53
N GLY A 124 -8.23 14.11 -0.56
CA GLY A 124 -8.13 15.51 -0.12
C GLY A 124 -9.22 15.94 0.86
N GLN A 125 -9.98 15.00 1.45
CA GLN A 125 -10.99 15.32 2.46
C GLN A 125 -10.35 15.41 3.85
N ILE A 126 -10.79 16.38 4.64
CA ILE A 126 -10.28 16.63 5.98
C ILE A 126 -10.68 15.49 6.94
N ILE A 127 -9.69 14.82 7.50
CA ILE A 127 -9.87 13.87 8.62
C ILE A 127 -9.76 14.64 9.94
N LYS A 128 -8.78 15.53 10.04
CA LYS A 128 -8.52 16.34 11.24
C LYS A 128 -7.91 17.67 10.84
N GLN A 129 -8.42 18.74 11.42
CA GLN A 129 -7.89 20.11 11.22
C GLN A 129 -7.75 20.82 12.58
N SER A 130 -6.74 21.62 12.69
CA SER A 130 -6.51 22.54 13.81
C SER A 130 -5.95 23.83 13.27
N VAL A 131 -6.66 24.92 13.48
CA VAL A 131 -6.20 26.26 13.12
C VAL A 131 -6.07 27.08 14.39
N LYS A 132 -4.92 27.72 14.56
CA LYS A 132 -4.62 28.61 15.69
C LYS A 132 -4.28 29.97 15.15
N GLY A 133 -5.00 30.98 15.57
CA GLY A 133 -4.71 32.36 15.24
C GLY A 133 -4.07 33.11 16.40
N THR A 134 -3.35 34.15 16.05
CA THR A 134 -2.76 35.09 17.00
C THR A 134 -2.95 36.50 16.46
N LEU A 135 -3.67 37.33 17.18
CA LEU A 135 -3.68 38.79 17.02
C LEU A 135 -2.51 39.33 17.82
N THR A 136 -1.64 40.13 17.18
CA THR A 136 -0.55 40.85 17.84
C THR A 136 -0.68 42.31 17.50
N VAL A 137 -0.65 43.16 18.52
CA VAL A 137 -0.51 44.62 18.39
C VAL A 137 0.84 44.99 18.95
N ASN A 138 1.68 45.65 18.15
CA ASN A 138 3.07 45.95 18.48
C ASN A 138 3.34 47.44 18.46
N ASN A 139 3.96 47.94 19.52
CA ASN A 139 4.55 49.26 19.57
C ASN A 139 6.03 49.16 19.12
N PRO A 140 6.38 49.55 17.89
CA PRO A 140 7.76 49.48 17.40
C PRO A 140 8.67 50.58 17.94
N SER A 141 8.10 51.71 18.47
CA SER A 141 8.89 52.81 18.99
C SER A 141 9.77 52.36 20.17
N SER A 142 11.00 52.82 20.19
CA SER A 142 11.92 52.59 21.31
C SER A 142 11.75 53.60 22.45
N GLU A 143 11.04 54.72 22.22
CA GLU A 143 10.98 55.85 23.13
C GLU A 143 9.54 56.23 23.55
N ASP A 144 8.59 56.10 22.62
CA ASP A 144 7.23 56.58 22.83
C ASP A 144 6.25 55.49 23.19
N ARG A 145 5.33 55.78 24.10
CA ARG A 145 4.17 54.98 24.45
C ARG A 145 3.01 55.27 23.52
N ILE A 146 2.14 54.30 23.34
CA ILE A 146 0.82 54.48 22.70
C ILE A 146 -0.26 54.10 23.70
N TYR A 147 -1.40 54.79 23.56
CA TYR A 147 -2.51 54.73 24.51
C TYR A 147 -3.82 54.46 23.78
N ASP A 148 -4.82 53.96 24.53
CA ASP A 148 -6.20 53.77 24.08
C ASP A 148 -6.26 53.08 22.72
N ILE A 149 -5.56 51.93 22.61
CA ILE A 149 -5.49 51.18 21.37
C ILE A 149 -6.82 50.46 21.19
N ASP A 150 -7.51 50.74 20.09
CA ASP A 150 -8.73 50.03 19.73
C ASP A 150 -8.53 49.26 18.43
N VAL A 151 -8.80 47.96 18.45
CA VAL A 151 -8.72 47.06 17.32
C VAL A 151 -10.13 46.64 16.96
N MET A 152 -10.60 47.06 15.80
CA MET A 152 -11.88 46.61 15.26
C MET A 152 -11.63 45.54 14.15
N LEU A 153 -12.30 44.36 14.26
CA LEU A 153 -12.11 43.23 13.39
C LEU A 153 -13.41 42.93 12.64
N ASP A 154 -13.27 42.64 11.37
CA ASP A 154 -14.36 42.12 10.52
C ASP A 154 -14.24 40.59 10.39
N ASN A 155 -15.37 39.90 10.11
CA ASN A 155 -15.46 38.50 9.80
C ASN A 155 -15.00 37.55 10.95
N ILE A 156 -15.28 37.91 12.18
CA ILE A 156 -14.92 37.11 13.37
C ILE A 156 -15.71 35.83 13.52
N ASP A 157 -16.79 35.60 12.77
CA ASP A 157 -17.75 34.47 12.93
C ASP A 157 -17.11 33.09 12.87
N ALA A 158 -16.01 32.97 12.11
CA ALA A 158 -15.25 31.71 11.99
C ALA A 158 -14.29 31.48 13.18
N THR A 159 -14.24 32.40 14.16
CA THR A 159 -13.29 32.37 15.27
C THR A 159 -13.99 32.22 16.63
N ASP A 160 -13.22 31.99 17.69
CA ASP A 160 -13.71 31.99 19.07
C ASP A 160 -13.46 33.33 19.80
N ILE A 161 -13.22 34.41 19.03
CA ILE A 161 -13.08 35.77 19.55
C ILE A 161 -14.46 36.25 20.07
N GLY A 162 -14.49 36.78 21.28
CA GLY A 162 -15.75 37.12 21.97
C GLY A 162 -16.46 38.40 21.49
N GLY A 163 -15.89 39.19 20.55
CA GLY A 163 -16.45 40.39 20.01
C GLY A 163 -15.55 41.03 18.94
N GLU A 164 -16.12 41.92 18.14
CA GLU A 164 -15.41 42.63 17.07
C GLU A 164 -14.36 43.65 17.58
N HIS A 165 -14.46 44.06 18.84
CA HIS A 165 -13.57 45.04 19.45
C HIS A 165 -12.61 44.39 20.44
N VAL A 166 -11.33 44.77 20.32
CA VAL A 166 -10.27 44.38 21.26
C VAL A 166 -9.56 45.70 21.66
N SER A 167 -9.72 46.12 22.94
CA SER A 167 -9.12 47.32 23.47
C SER A 167 -7.92 46.99 24.34
N VAL A 168 -6.87 47.83 24.21
CA VAL A 168 -5.66 47.73 25.03
C VAL A 168 -5.35 49.16 25.56
N ASP A 169 -5.34 49.31 26.85
CA ASP A 169 -5.22 50.62 27.50
C ASP A 169 -3.90 51.32 27.14
N GLU A 170 -2.78 50.63 27.14
CA GLU A 170 -1.45 51.21 26.94
C GLU A 170 -0.44 50.13 26.47
N LEU A 171 0.47 50.53 25.58
CA LEU A 171 1.67 49.73 25.25
C LEU A 171 2.94 50.59 25.45
N GLU A 172 3.82 50.12 26.30
CA GLU A 172 5.15 50.68 26.52
C GLU A 172 6.03 50.57 25.26
N PRO A 173 7.12 51.35 25.16
CA PRO A 173 8.07 51.24 24.07
C PRO A 173 8.58 49.80 23.87
N SER A 174 8.63 49.37 22.62
CA SER A 174 9.09 48.01 22.20
C SER A 174 8.30 46.86 22.83
N LYS A 175 7.03 47.07 23.24
CA LYS A 175 6.14 46.05 23.79
C LYS A 175 5.03 45.68 22.80
N ASN A 176 4.47 44.51 23.02
CA ASN A 176 3.33 44.03 22.24
C ASN A 176 2.25 43.43 23.14
N HIS A 177 1.03 43.48 22.65
CA HIS A 177 -0.12 42.75 23.16
C HIS A 177 -0.38 41.55 22.25
N LYS A 178 -0.64 40.36 22.83
CA LYS A 178 -0.94 39.11 22.06
C LYS A 178 -2.20 38.48 22.57
N MET A 179 -3.11 38.17 21.67
CA MET A 179 -4.31 37.42 21.92
C MET A 179 -4.35 36.19 20.99
N SER A 180 -4.50 35.00 21.54
CA SER A 180 -4.63 33.77 20.74
C SER A 180 -6.09 33.41 20.58
N TYR A 181 -6.46 32.93 19.40
CA TYR A 181 -7.81 32.50 19.06
C TYR A 181 -7.78 31.19 18.25
N LYS A 182 -8.92 30.50 18.19
CA LYS A 182 -9.11 29.31 17.37
C LYS A 182 -9.99 29.67 16.17
N VAL A 183 -9.74 29.01 15.07
CA VAL A 183 -10.49 29.19 13.83
C VAL A 183 -11.21 27.89 13.48
N ASN A 184 -12.49 28.00 13.17
CA ASN A 184 -13.30 26.95 12.58
C ASN A 184 -13.46 27.27 11.08
N GLY A 185 -12.35 27.21 10.37
CA GLY A 185 -12.27 27.71 9.01
C GLY A 185 -12.37 26.64 7.94
N LYS A 186 -12.49 27.09 6.70
CA LYS A 186 -12.37 26.27 5.51
C LYS A 186 -10.90 26.07 5.18
N GLN A 187 -10.59 24.95 4.53
CA GLN A 187 -9.29 24.67 3.97
C GLN A 187 -8.92 25.67 2.86
N MET A 188 -7.70 26.21 2.88
CA MET A 188 -7.19 27.07 1.80
C MET A 188 -6.63 26.26 0.64
N MET A 189 -5.96 25.13 0.92
CA MET A 189 -5.37 24.26 -0.08
C MET A 189 -5.79 22.81 0.16
N THR A 190 -5.90 22.01 -0.88
CA THR A 190 -6.03 20.57 -0.76
C THR A 190 -4.86 19.86 -1.40
N LEU A 191 -4.51 18.69 -0.83
CA LEU A 191 -3.50 17.77 -1.34
C LEU A 191 -4.18 16.42 -1.57
N ARG A 192 -4.00 15.85 -2.78
CA ARG A 192 -4.49 14.50 -3.13
C ARG A 192 -3.36 13.62 -3.60
N GLU A 193 -3.44 12.33 -3.30
CA GLU A 193 -2.48 11.33 -3.77
C GLU A 193 -3.20 10.17 -4.41
N ARG A 194 -2.80 9.81 -5.61
CA ARG A 194 -3.21 8.62 -6.33
C ARG A 194 -2.01 7.71 -6.48
N LEU A 195 -1.99 6.65 -5.70
CA LEU A 195 -0.99 5.58 -5.78
C LEU A 195 -1.65 4.35 -6.36
N ASP A 196 -1.04 3.74 -7.39
CA ASP A 196 -1.52 2.53 -8.05
C ASP A 196 -0.36 1.57 -8.31
N THR A 197 -0.47 0.34 -7.86
CA THR A 197 0.53 -0.72 -8.01
C THR A 197 0.30 -1.59 -9.23
N ASN A 198 -0.67 -1.24 -10.10
CA ASN A 198 -0.91 -1.89 -11.38
C ASN A 198 -1.48 -0.92 -12.42
N PRO A 199 -0.74 0.14 -12.80
CA PRO A 199 -1.22 1.21 -13.67
C PRO A 199 -1.58 0.75 -15.09
N SER A 200 -1.01 -0.34 -15.57
CA SER A 200 -1.34 -0.94 -16.87
C SER A 200 -2.79 -1.47 -16.94
N ARG A 201 -3.46 -1.68 -15.80
CA ARG A 201 -4.86 -2.11 -15.68
C ARG A 201 -5.70 -1.10 -14.92
N SER A 202 -5.81 0.09 -15.44
CA SER A 202 -6.37 1.30 -14.78
C SER A 202 -7.86 1.28 -14.42
N GLN A 203 -8.56 0.14 -14.56
CA GLN A 203 -9.99 0.05 -14.25
C GLN A 203 -10.28 0.13 -12.75
N GLU A 204 -9.36 -0.32 -11.91
CA GLU A 204 -9.44 -0.28 -10.46
C GLU A 204 -8.03 -0.09 -9.88
N ARG A 205 -7.88 0.84 -8.93
CA ARG A 205 -6.59 1.07 -8.28
C ARG A 205 -6.27 -0.06 -7.33
N SER A 206 -5.04 -0.53 -7.37
CA SER A 206 -4.54 -1.53 -6.45
C SER A 206 -3.55 -0.94 -5.45
N LEU A 207 -3.60 -1.45 -4.23
CA LEU A 207 -2.59 -1.24 -3.18
C LEU A 207 -1.92 -2.56 -2.78
N SER A 208 -2.10 -3.60 -3.58
CA SER A 208 -1.44 -4.89 -3.42
C SER A 208 -0.18 -4.94 -4.26
N VAL A 209 0.84 -5.66 -3.81
CA VAL A 209 2.11 -5.86 -4.50
C VAL A 209 2.41 -7.34 -4.56
N ALA A 210 2.67 -7.85 -5.76
CA ALA A 210 3.11 -9.22 -5.96
C ALA A 210 4.61 -9.34 -5.66
N MET A 211 4.99 -10.36 -4.90
CA MET A 211 6.40 -10.65 -4.59
C MET A 211 7.01 -11.54 -5.68
N ASN A 212 6.98 -11.06 -6.94
CA ASN A 212 7.59 -11.75 -8.08
C ASN A 212 9.10 -11.46 -8.19
N GLU A 213 9.81 -12.22 -9.03
CA GLU A 213 11.24 -11.98 -9.31
C GLU A 213 11.42 -10.66 -10.06
N ASP A 214 10.54 -10.39 -11.03
CA ASP A 214 10.53 -9.14 -11.77
C ASP A 214 9.83 -8.03 -10.96
N PRO A 215 10.39 -6.80 -10.94
CA PRO A 215 9.73 -5.66 -10.32
C PRO A 215 8.36 -5.37 -10.94
N GLY A 216 7.37 -5.11 -10.09
CA GLY A 216 6.04 -4.66 -10.52
C GLY A 216 6.05 -3.19 -10.97
N GLU A 217 5.05 -2.80 -11.77
CA GLU A 217 4.81 -1.41 -12.14
C GLU A 217 4.15 -0.64 -10.97
N ILE A 218 4.44 0.65 -10.87
CA ILE A 218 3.79 1.55 -9.92
C ILE A 218 3.64 2.94 -10.50
N SER A 219 2.53 3.61 -10.23
CA SER A 219 2.34 5.03 -10.54
C SER A 219 1.97 5.83 -9.30
N LEU A 220 2.46 7.06 -9.26
CA LEU A 220 2.18 8.04 -8.22
C LEU A 220 1.79 9.36 -8.88
N GLU A 221 0.61 9.87 -8.53
CA GLU A 221 0.13 11.19 -8.91
C GLU A 221 -0.10 12.02 -7.66
N LEU A 222 0.50 13.20 -7.60
CA LEU A 222 0.28 14.20 -6.55
C LEU A 222 -0.41 15.40 -7.16
N GLU A 223 -1.45 15.87 -6.50
CA GLU A 223 -2.29 16.98 -6.93
C GLU A 223 -2.44 17.98 -5.80
N VAL A 224 -2.19 19.24 -6.07
CA VAL A 224 -2.50 20.36 -5.19
C VAL A 224 -3.49 21.30 -5.86
N GLU A 225 -4.43 21.82 -5.07
CA GLU A 225 -5.47 22.73 -5.55
C GLU A 225 -5.68 23.83 -4.52
N ASN A 226 -5.61 25.09 -4.96
CA ASN A 226 -5.94 26.24 -4.15
C ASN A 226 -7.47 26.39 -4.07
N MET A 227 -8.04 26.15 -2.90
CA MET A 227 -9.46 26.24 -2.63
C MET A 227 -9.90 27.64 -2.18
N SER A 228 -8.93 28.54 -1.98
CA SER A 228 -9.17 29.90 -1.50
C SER A 228 -9.35 30.91 -2.64
N GLY A 229 -9.80 32.12 -2.31
CA GLY A 229 -9.89 33.22 -3.24
C GLY A 229 -8.63 34.05 -3.39
N VAL A 230 -7.53 33.66 -2.72
CA VAL A 230 -6.25 34.41 -2.70
C VAL A 230 -5.12 33.53 -3.26
N GLU A 231 -4.04 34.18 -3.69
CA GLU A 231 -2.83 33.46 -4.13
C GLU A 231 -2.12 32.85 -2.93
N LEU A 232 -1.64 31.60 -3.10
CA LEU A 232 -0.77 30.92 -2.16
C LEU A 232 0.68 30.97 -2.62
N HIS A 233 1.60 31.16 -1.68
CA HIS A 233 3.04 31.27 -1.93
C HIS A 233 3.79 30.14 -1.23
N ASP A 234 5.04 29.92 -1.62
CA ASP A 234 5.94 28.94 -1.02
C ASP A 234 5.28 27.54 -0.89
N VAL A 235 4.47 27.18 -1.90
CA VAL A 235 3.81 25.88 -1.92
C VAL A 235 4.84 24.81 -2.23
N VAL A 236 5.09 23.93 -1.27
CA VAL A 236 6.05 22.82 -1.39
C VAL A 236 5.38 21.54 -0.96
N VAL A 237 5.48 20.52 -1.81
CA VAL A 237 5.00 19.16 -1.52
C VAL A 237 6.21 18.26 -1.30
N THR A 238 6.19 17.48 -0.22
CA THR A 238 7.22 16.47 0.08
C THR A 238 6.59 15.11 0.21
N ARG A 239 7.27 14.09 -0.32
CA ARG A 239 6.78 12.72 -0.34
C ARG A 239 7.93 11.73 -0.12
N PRO A 240 8.11 11.17 1.10
CA PRO A 240 9.06 10.11 1.37
C PRO A 240 8.75 8.87 0.55
N ILE A 241 9.75 8.30 -0.10
CA ILE A 241 9.66 7.10 -0.94
C ILE A 241 10.35 5.94 -0.23
N PRO A 242 9.63 4.84 0.08
CA PRO A 242 10.22 3.63 0.64
C PRO A 242 11.25 3.00 -0.31
N GLU A 243 12.25 2.32 0.22
CA GLU A 243 13.30 1.62 -0.56
C GLU A 243 12.75 0.62 -1.58
N ALA A 244 11.55 0.09 -1.33
CA ALA A 244 10.88 -0.83 -2.25
C ALA A 244 10.40 -0.18 -3.54
N MET A 245 10.32 1.15 -3.63
CA MET A 245 9.77 1.90 -4.75
C MET A 245 10.87 2.71 -5.45
N HIS A 246 10.85 2.70 -6.78
CA HIS A 246 11.79 3.46 -7.61
C HIS A 246 10.99 4.18 -8.70
N PHE A 247 11.00 5.51 -8.68
CA PHE A 247 10.31 6.33 -9.67
C PHE A 247 11.31 6.95 -10.65
N ALA A 248 10.95 6.96 -11.93
CA ALA A 248 11.62 7.78 -12.92
C ALA A 248 11.20 9.23 -12.72
N MET A 249 12.17 10.13 -12.49
CA MET A 249 11.90 11.54 -12.25
C MET A 249 11.39 12.21 -13.50
N THR A 250 10.22 12.84 -13.42
CA THR A 250 9.64 13.64 -14.49
C THR A 250 9.17 14.99 -13.96
N GLY A 251 9.51 16.05 -14.72
CA GLY A 251 8.78 17.30 -14.73
C GLY A 251 8.67 18.12 -13.44
N GLY A 252 9.80 18.54 -12.83
CA GLY A 252 9.75 19.65 -11.87
C GLY A 252 9.79 19.25 -10.38
N ALA A 253 9.98 17.97 -10.08
CA ALA A 253 10.27 17.51 -8.72
C ALA A 253 11.74 17.08 -8.59
N GLU A 254 12.30 17.25 -7.42
CA GLU A 254 13.64 16.81 -7.05
C GLU A 254 13.54 15.57 -6.16
N PHE A 255 14.50 14.65 -6.31
CA PHE A 255 14.60 13.47 -5.46
C PHE A 255 15.93 13.50 -4.72
N ASP A 256 15.86 13.63 -3.41
CA ASP A 256 17.01 13.64 -2.53
C ASP A 256 16.71 12.85 -1.24
N ASP A 257 17.69 12.08 -0.77
CA ASP A 257 17.63 11.26 0.46
C ASP A 257 16.30 10.50 0.64
N GLY A 258 15.85 9.81 -0.43
CA GLY A 258 14.63 9.01 -0.38
C GLY A 258 13.34 9.83 -0.30
N THR A 259 13.37 11.13 -0.63
CA THR A 259 12.21 12.01 -0.59
C THR A 259 12.06 12.76 -1.90
N ILE A 260 10.84 12.75 -2.44
CA ILE A 260 10.45 13.62 -3.55
C ILE A 260 10.07 14.97 -2.96
N THR A 261 10.66 16.03 -3.49
CA THR A 261 10.33 17.43 -3.19
C THR A 261 9.84 18.10 -4.46
N TRP A 262 8.57 18.49 -4.47
CA TRP A 262 7.95 19.22 -5.57
C TRP A 262 7.72 20.66 -5.15
N ASN A 263 8.52 21.56 -5.69
CA ASN A 263 8.41 22.99 -5.46
C ASN A 263 7.40 23.60 -6.46
N VAL A 264 6.17 23.77 -6.02
CA VAL A 264 5.09 24.39 -6.80
C VAL A 264 5.28 25.91 -6.86
N GLY A 265 5.79 26.50 -5.77
CA GLY A 265 6.04 27.93 -5.62
C GLY A 265 4.76 28.74 -5.41
N ARG A 266 4.16 29.25 -6.47
CA ARG A 266 2.91 30.05 -6.44
C ARG A 266 1.75 29.26 -6.99
N LEU A 267 0.58 29.44 -6.38
CA LEU A 267 -0.67 28.78 -6.78
C LEU A 267 -1.81 29.83 -6.73
N ASN A 268 -2.26 30.29 -7.89
CA ASN A 268 -3.32 31.30 -7.98
C ASN A 268 -4.66 30.78 -7.41
N ALA A 269 -5.58 31.68 -7.11
CA ALA A 269 -6.91 31.33 -6.63
C ALA A 269 -7.62 30.34 -7.59
N GLY A 270 -8.06 29.19 -7.05
CA GLY A 270 -8.71 28.12 -7.82
C GLY A 270 -7.78 27.35 -8.77
N GLU A 271 -6.49 27.61 -8.77
CA GLU A 271 -5.52 26.91 -9.61
C GLU A 271 -5.26 25.49 -9.05
N LYS A 272 -5.06 24.58 -9.98
CA LYS A 272 -4.73 23.18 -9.72
C LYS A 272 -3.46 22.81 -10.46
N GLN A 273 -2.54 22.16 -9.77
CA GLN A 273 -1.35 21.59 -10.36
C GLN A 273 -1.22 20.10 -10.03
N VAL A 274 -0.69 19.33 -10.97
CA VAL A 274 -0.57 17.90 -10.88
C VAL A 274 0.81 17.48 -11.35
N ILE A 275 1.44 16.55 -10.63
CA ILE A 275 2.64 15.84 -11.07
C ILE A 275 2.37 14.35 -11.06
N SER A 276 2.75 13.67 -12.14
CA SER A 276 2.60 12.21 -12.29
C SER A 276 3.95 11.56 -12.51
N MET A 277 4.18 10.42 -11.88
CA MET A 277 5.42 9.67 -11.94
C MET A 277 5.11 8.19 -12.11
N GLU A 278 5.86 7.55 -12.98
CA GLU A 278 5.83 6.11 -13.19
C GLU A 278 7.12 5.49 -12.64
N GLY A 279 7.04 4.27 -12.18
CA GLY A 279 8.15 3.60 -11.56
C GLY A 279 7.97 2.12 -11.41
N THR A 280 8.83 1.51 -10.63
CA THR A 280 8.82 0.10 -10.30
C THR A 280 8.79 -0.13 -8.80
N ILE A 281 8.20 -1.25 -8.40
CA ILE A 281 8.17 -1.70 -7.01
C ILE A 281 8.69 -3.12 -6.91
N SER A 282 9.63 -3.33 -5.97
CA SER A 282 10.20 -4.64 -5.67
C SER A 282 10.14 -4.91 -4.17
N VAL A 283 9.58 -6.07 -3.82
CA VAL A 283 9.38 -6.44 -2.41
C VAL A 283 10.15 -7.69 -2.06
N THR A 284 10.85 -7.65 -0.91
CA THR A 284 11.65 -8.76 -0.38
C THR A 284 11.07 -9.31 0.94
N SER A 285 9.99 -8.75 1.44
CA SER A 285 9.36 -9.14 2.71
C SER A 285 7.86 -9.38 2.52
N THR A 286 7.34 -10.41 3.15
CA THR A 286 5.91 -10.77 3.14
C THR A 286 5.03 -9.84 3.98
N LYS A 287 5.63 -8.93 4.76
CA LYS A 287 4.90 -7.97 5.61
C LYS A 287 4.41 -6.78 4.80
N SER A 288 3.31 -6.18 5.25
CA SER A 288 2.82 -4.93 4.68
C SER A 288 3.88 -3.82 4.77
N ILE A 289 3.99 -3.02 3.71
CA ILE A 289 4.97 -1.93 3.58
C ILE A 289 4.24 -0.60 3.75
N LYS A 290 4.81 0.29 4.55
CA LYS A 290 4.34 1.68 4.60
C LYS A 290 4.63 2.36 3.27
N ALA A 291 3.61 2.89 2.63
CA ALA A 291 3.76 3.50 1.31
C ALA A 291 4.49 4.85 1.35
N GLY A 292 4.65 5.45 2.52
CA GLY A 292 5.08 6.83 2.73
C GLY A 292 3.87 7.77 2.86
N GLN A 293 4.09 8.99 3.27
CA GLN A 293 3.06 9.97 3.56
C GLN A 293 3.40 11.30 2.90
N ALA A 294 2.59 11.72 1.93
CA ALA A 294 2.78 13.04 1.33
C ALA A 294 2.37 14.15 2.32
N SER A 295 3.10 15.25 2.29
CA SER A 295 2.81 16.46 3.04
C SER A 295 3.04 17.71 2.17
N ALA A 296 2.33 18.79 2.49
CA ALA A 296 2.49 20.05 1.80
C ALA A 296 2.49 21.19 2.79
N THR A 297 3.20 22.28 2.43
CA THR A 297 3.21 23.55 3.16
C THR A 297 2.88 24.66 2.20
N TYR A 298 2.31 25.75 2.72
CA TYR A 298 2.02 26.96 1.96
C TYR A 298 1.98 28.18 2.87
N ARG A 299 2.03 29.38 2.26
CA ARG A 299 1.79 30.66 2.89
C ARG A 299 0.74 31.46 2.10
N ALA A 300 0.00 32.32 2.79
CA ALA A 300 -0.94 33.23 2.21
C ALA A 300 -0.85 34.62 2.90
N ASP A 301 -1.03 35.69 2.15
CA ASP A 301 -1.10 37.07 2.67
C ASP A 301 -2.56 37.41 3.09
N SER A 302 -3.26 36.47 3.65
CA SER A 302 -4.63 36.57 4.14
C SER A 302 -4.85 35.57 5.27
N THR A 303 -5.90 35.77 6.06
CA THR A 303 -6.32 34.79 7.08
C THR A 303 -7.20 33.71 6.49
N LEU A 304 -7.10 32.49 7.00
CA LEU A 304 -7.99 31.37 6.65
C LEU A 304 -9.44 31.64 7.10
N SER A 305 -9.60 32.32 8.21
CA SER A 305 -10.90 32.78 8.72
C SER A 305 -11.57 33.86 7.89
N ASN A 306 -10.86 34.52 6.98
CA ASN A 306 -11.19 35.76 6.33
C ASN A 306 -11.36 36.94 7.31
N MET A 307 -10.88 36.81 8.53
CA MET A 307 -10.85 37.91 9.49
C MET A 307 -9.87 38.96 9.03
N MET A 308 -10.24 40.19 9.15
CA MET A 308 -9.39 41.33 8.78
C MET A 308 -9.51 42.48 9.80
N PHE A 309 -8.52 43.33 9.81
CA PHE A 309 -8.63 44.61 10.52
C PHE A 309 -9.60 45.50 9.78
N ARG A 310 -10.62 45.98 10.49
CA ARG A 310 -11.49 47.06 10.02
C ARG A 310 -10.93 48.38 10.38
N GLU A 311 -10.55 48.61 11.65
CA GLU A 311 -9.95 49.78 12.18
C GLU A 311 -8.86 49.40 13.18
N LEU A 312 -7.83 50.23 13.28
CA LEU A 312 -6.74 50.03 14.24
C LEU A 312 -6.25 51.40 14.68
N ASP A 313 -6.72 51.85 15.83
CA ASP A 313 -6.49 53.18 16.36
C ASP A 313 -5.65 53.16 17.61
N ALA A 314 -4.87 54.23 17.79
CA ALA A 314 -4.15 54.49 19.02
C ALA A 314 -3.72 55.92 19.09
N PHE A 315 -3.51 56.40 20.30
CA PHE A 315 -3.01 57.74 20.53
C PHE A 315 -1.54 57.72 20.95
N CYS A 316 -0.85 58.80 20.51
CA CYS A 316 0.51 59.10 20.94
C CYS A 316 0.55 60.54 21.49
N ARG A 317 1.74 61.04 21.84
CA ARG A 317 1.90 62.43 22.31
C ARG A 317 1.69 63.40 21.17
N GLY A 318 0.56 64.13 21.23
CA GLY A 318 0.22 65.26 20.34
C GLY A 318 -0.17 66.47 21.13
N PHE A 319 -0.06 67.65 20.56
CA PHE A 319 -0.37 68.93 21.20
C PHE A 319 -0.94 69.95 20.18
N THR A 320 -2.07 70.55 20.53
CA THR A 320 -2.65 71.57 19.68
C THR A 320 -2.68 72.90 20.41
N TYR A 321 -2.41 73.95 19.72
CA TYR A 321 -2.44 75.32 20.22
C TYR A 321 -2.73 76.31 19.12
N MET A 322 -3.12 77.56 19.51
CA MET A 322 -3.29 78.67 18.59
C MET A 322 -2.07 79.55 18.61
N ARG A 323 -1.57 79.90 17.42
CA ARG A 323 -0.67 81.03 17.24
C ARG A 323 -1.53 82.26 17.06
N VAL A 324 -1.43 83.22 18.00
CA VAL A 324 -2.22 84.47 18.02
C VAL A 324 -1.28 85.66 17.93
N ARG A 325 -1.57 86.53 17.01
CA ARG A 325 -0.83 87.80 16.88
C ARG A 325 -1.78 88.96 16.58
N GLU A 326 -1.57 90.13 17.14
CA GLU A 326 -2.32 91.34 16.80
C GLU A 326 -2.09 91.75 15.33
N ASP A 327 -3.18 92.13 14.66
CA ASP A 327 -3.11 92.56 13.28
C ASP A 327 -2.78 94.11 13.24
N GLU A 328 -2.57 94.67 12.05
CA GLU A 328 -2.31 96.08 11.86
C GLU A 328 -3.50 96.95 12.31
N ARG A 329 -4.70 96.40 12.34
CA ARG A 329 -5.91 97.09 12.85
C ARG A 329 -6.11 96.74 14.33
N PRO A 330 -6.33 97.78 15.17
CA PRO A 330 -6.67 97.50 16.58
C PRO A 330 -7.88 96.52 16.69
N ASP A 331 -7.89 95.73 17.73
CA ASP A 331 -8.92 94.76 18.04
C ASP A 331 -9.06 93.60 17.01
N ASN A 332 -8.13 93.51 16.03
CA ASN A 332 -8.06 92.41 15.08
C ASN A 332 -6.89 91.49 15.43
N TRP A 333 -7.18 90.19 15.49
CA TRP A 333 -6.20 89.15 15.84
C TRP A 333 -6.10 88.16 14.69
N LYS A 334 -4.87 87.85 14.24
CA LYS A 334 -4.56 86.80 13.32
C LYS A 334 -4.38 85.55 14.11
N CYS A 335 -5.20 84.56 13.81
CA CYS A 335 -5.26 83.25 14.52
C CYS A 335 -4.94 82.13 13.52
N GLN A 336 -4.05 81.23 13.95
CA GLN A 336 -3.67 80.07 13.19
C GLN A 336 -3.67 78.83 14.12
N ALA A 337 -4.39 77.77 13.78
CA ALA A 337 -4.39 76.59 14.54
C ALA A 337 -3.18 75.73 14.18
N ILE A 338 -2.51 75.16 15.18
CA ILE A 338 -1.31 74.31 15.02
C ILE A 338 -1.52 73.01 15.78
N PHE A 339 -1.27 71.92 15.07
CA PHE A 339 -1.10 70.59 15.70
C PHE A 339 0.37 70.25 15.65
N GLU A 340 0.94 69.81 16.75
CA GLU A 340 2.33 69.36 16.89
C GLU A 340 2.38 67.89 17.31
N ASN A 341 2.90 67.08 16.45
CA ASN A 341 3.21 65.71 16.77
C ASN A 341 4.50 65.65 17.58
N ARG A 342 4.43 65.14 18.82
CA ARG A 342 5.57 65.07 19.76
C ARG A 342 6.07 63.64 19.93
N SER A 343 5.83 62.75 18.98
CA SER A 343 6.21 61.38 19.04
C SER A 343 7.01 60.92 17.82
N SER A 344 7.60 59.73 17.89
CA SER A 344 8.27 59.05 16.76
C SER A 344 7.30 58.48 15.74
N PHE A 345 6.01 58.48 16.02
CA PHE A 345 4.98 57.90 15.15
C PHE A 345 4.56 58.89 14.06
N ALA A 346 4.21 58.36 12.89
CA ALA A 346 3.41 59.06 11.92
C ALA A 346 1.96 59.17 12.42
N VAL A 347 1.34 60.33 12.29
CA VAL A 347 0.01 60.65 12.81
C VAL A 347 -0.92 61.11 11.70
N ASP A 348 -2.10 60.51 11.65
CA ASP A 348 -3.23 60.95 10.87
C ASP A 348 -4.07 61.92 11.67
N LEU A 349 -4.21 63.17 11.18
CA LEU A 349 -5.01 64.23 11.82
C LEU A 349 -6.41 64.22 11.19
N VAL A 350 -7.36 63.62 11.92
CA VAL A 350 -8.72 63.41 11.40
C VAL A 350 -9.61 64.61 11.55
N LYS A 351 -9.54 65.31 12.72
CA LYS A 351 -10.42 66.43 13.00
C LYS A 351 -9.72 67.48 13.90
N LEU A 352 -9.84 68.72 13.56
CA LEU A 352 -9.48 69.84 14.43
C LEU A 352 -10.54 70.91 14.36
N GLN A 353 -11.31 71.13 15.42
CA GLN A 353 -12.28 72.21 15.57
C GLN A 353 -11.82 73.16 16.64
N VAL A 354 -11.89 74.45 16.34
CA VAL A 354 -11.51 75.47 17.28
C VAL A 354 -12.63 76.55 17.36
N ARG A 355 -13.01 76.88 18.58
CA ARG A 355 -14.00 77.91 18.90
C ARG A 355 -13.39 78.97 19.82
N MET A 356 -13.82 80.25 19.67
CA MET A 356 -13.54 81.20 20.70
C MET A 356 -14.34 80.87 21.98
N LYS A 357 -13.71 81.07 23.08
CA LYS A 357 -14.37 80.80 24.40
C LYS A 357 -15.55 81.76 24.55
N GLY A 358 -16.76 81.15 24.73
CA GLY A 358 -18.01 81.93 24.82
C GLY A 358 -18.72 82.16 23.51
N SER A 359 -18.19 81.71 22.38
CA SER A 359 -18.86 81.63 21.08
C SER A 359 -19.23 80.23 20.71
N GLU A 360 -20.39 80.06 20.11
CA GLU A 360 -20.77 78.76 19.53
C GLU A 360 -20.29 78.54 18.10
N GLU A 361 -19.78 79.63 17.48
CA GLU A 361 -19.31 79.67 16.12
C GLU A 361 -17.90 79.01 16.06
N LEU A 362 -17.68 78.09 15.07
CA LEU A 362 -16.40 77.48 14.79
C LEU A 362 -15.49 78.48 14.06
N LEU A 363 -14.36 78.79 14.66
CA LEU A 363 -13.31 79.54 13.99
C LEU A 363 -12.58 78.64 12.97
N PHE A 364 -12.26 77.46 13.33
CA PHE A 364 -11.73 76.46 12.43
C PHE A 364 -12.62 75.20 12.54
N ASP A 365 -12.95 74.67 11.37
CA ASP A 365 -13.67 73.38 11.20
C ASP A 365 -12.91 72.60 10.14
N ILE A 366 -11.97 71.77 10.59
CA ILE A 366 -11.02 71.07 9.76
C ILE A 366 -11.30 69.59 9.93
N HIS A 367 -11.59 68.93 8.83
CA HIS A 367 -11.85 67.50 8.76
C HIS A 367 -10.97 66.90 7.66
N ASP A 368 -10.52 65.63 7.85
CA ASP A 368 -9.80 64.83 6.87
C ASP A 368 -8.63 65.61 6.25
N VAL A 369 -7.60 65.81 7.03
CA VAL A 369 -6.37 66.45 6.57
C VAL A 369 -5.64 65.49 5.62
N ASP A 370 -5.47 65.86 4.37
CA ASP A 370 -4.85 65.04 3.33
C ASP A 370 -3.36 64.71 3.56
N GLU A 371 -2.72 65.34 4.57
CA GLU A 371 -1.30 65.15 4.89
C GLU A 371 -1.09 64.52 6.25
N ASP A 372 -0.36 63.38 6.27
CA ASP A 372 0.10 62.78 7.52
C ASP A 372 1.10 63.70 8.23
N VAL A 373 0.95 63.83 9.53
CA VAL A 373 1.89 64.61 10.34
C VAL A 373 3.09 63.75 10.69
N HIS A 374 4.25 64.06 10.14
CA HIS A 374 5.49 63.31 10.36
C HIS A 374 5.93 63.34 11.83
N PRO A 375 6.79 62.41 12.24
CA PRO A 375 7.40 62.41 13.57
C PRO A 375 7.99 63.77 13.93
N TYR A 376 7.65 64.27 15.12
CA TYR A 376 8.09 65.55 15.62
C TYR A 376 7.76 66.74 14.68
N GLY A 377 6.88 66.57 13.73
CA GLY A 377 6.40 67.59 12.77
C GLY A 377 5.24 68.40 13.30
N LYS A 378 4.90 69.42 12.51
CA LYS A 378 3.76 70.33 12.79
C LYS A 378 2.88 70.39 11.57
N TRP A 379 1.59 70.43 11.82
CA TRP A 379 0.61 70.84 10.85
C TRP A 379 0.08 72.22 11.19
N GLU A 380 -0.11 73.09 10.27
CA GLU A 380 -0.54 74.45 10.45
C GLU A 380 -1.75 74.82 9.55
N SER A 381 -2.83 75.37 10.10
CA SER A 381 -3.99 75.81 9.35
C SER A 381 -3.71 77.11 8.58
N GLU A 382 -4.64 77.53 7.73
CA GLU A 382 -4.67 78.86 7.20
C GLU A 382 -4.85 79.85 8.32
N GLU A 383 -4.35 81.13 8.15
CA GLU A 383 -4.57 82.24 9.09
C GLU A 383 -6.01 82.76 8.92
N ARG A 384 -6.68 82.97 10.05
CA ARG A 384 -8.00 83.68 10.10
C ARG A 384 -7.93 84.83 11.01
N VAL A 385 -8.69 85.92 10.68
CA VAL A 385 -8.75 87.20 11.47
C VAL A 385 -10.01 87.17 12.32
N VAL A 386 -9.84 87.47 13.60
CA VAL A 386 -10.92 87.50 14.58
C VAL A 386 -10.92 88.88 15.22
N MET A 387 -12.11 89.48 15.45
CA MET A 387 -12.28 90.81 16.16
C MET A 387 -12.54 90.54 17.66
N ALA A 388 -11.63 91.00 18.50
CA ALA A 388 -11.76 90.90 19.96
C ALA A 388 -11.01 92.06 20.66
N GLN A 389 -11.61 92.62 21.69
CA GLN A 389 -11.01 93.80 22.42
C GLN A 389 -9.77 93.43 23.27
N SER A 390 -9.57 92.11 23.49
CA SER A 390 -8.42 91.54 24.18
C SER A 390 -8.01 90.25 23.43
N GLU A 391 -6.84 89.71 23.79
CA GLU A 391 -6.37 88.50 23.24
C GLU A 391 -7.45 87.38 23.38
N PRO A 392 -7.88 86.74 22.26
CA PRO A 392 -8.93 85.73 22.28
C PRO A 392 -8.46 84.44 22.92
N ASP A 393 -9.35 83.82 23.72
CA ASP A 393 -9.17 82.54 24.33
C ASP A 393 -9.94 81.45 23.54
N PHE A 394 -9.42 80.21 23.44
CA PHE A 394 -9.96 79.21 22.56
C PHE A 394 -10.27 77.92 23.28
N THR A 395 -11.21 77.17 22.72
CA THR A 395 -11.50 75.77 23.05
C THR A 395 -11.29 74.88 21.82
N TYR A 396 -10.74 73.74 22.02
CA TYR A 396 -10.33 72.79 20.97
C TYR A 396 -11.11 71.53 21.06
N GLU A 397 -11.48 70.94 19.90
CA GLU A 397 -11.92 69.57 19.73
C GLU A 397 -10.98 68.97 18.69
N LEU A 398 -10.24 67.90 19.10
CA LEU A 398 -9.15 67.31 18.35
C LEU A 398 -9.36 65.81 18.25
N SER A 399 -9.28 65.24 17.05
CA SER A 399 -9.22 63.80 16.80
C SER A 399 -8.04 63.52 15.89
N TYR A 400 -7.17 62.62 16.34
CA TYR A 400 -6.02 62.13 15.58
C TYR A 400 -5.69 60.74 16.03
N SER A 401 -5.04 59.93 15.14
CA SER A 401 -4.60 58.57 15.45
C SER A 401 -3.20 58.32 14.92
N VAL A 402 -2.48 57.41 15.53
CA VAL A 402 -1.22 56.88 15.00
C VAL A 402 -1.52 56.12 13.73
N LEU A 403 -0.75 56.34 12.67
CA LEU A 403 -0.93 55.66 11.41
C LEU A 403 -0.72 54.13 11.59
N PRO A 404 -1.70 53.27 11.25
CA PRO A 404 -1.61 51.84 11.45
C PRO A 404 -0.96 51.12 10.26
N ARG A 405 -0.25 50.04 10.55
CA ARG A 405 0.24 49.04 9.58
C ARG A 405 -0.38 47.68 9.89
N ALA A 406 -1.30 47.26 9.07
CA ALA A 406 -1.98 45.96 9.26
C ALA A 406 -1.35 44.86 8.38
N ILE A 407 -1.08 43.71 8.95
CA ILE A 407 -0.53 42.54 8.28
C ILE A 407 -1.42 41.33 8.58
N GLN A 408 -1.73 40.60 7.54
CA GLN A 408 -2.49 39.35 7.64
C GLN A 408 -1.69 38.24 6.99
N SER A 409 -1.66 37.08 7.60
CA SER A 409 -0.94 35.93 7.04
C SER A 409 -1.50 34.60 7.54
N THR A 410 -1.39 33.57 6.71
CA THR A 410 -1.63 32.19 7.08
C THR A 410 -0.43 31.34 6.69
N GLU A 411 0.01 30.49 7.59
CA GLU A 411 0.94 29.38 7.31
C GLU A 411 0.20 28.07 7.44
N GLY A 412 0.15 27.31 6.34
CA GLY A 412 -0.51 26.01 6.31
C GLY A 412 0.48 24.85 6.22
N SER A 413 0.19 23.82 6.96
CA SER A 413 0.84 22.52 6.85
C SER A 413 -0.21 21.41 6.79
N MET A 414 -0.12 20.57 5.78
CA MET A 414 -1.02 19.44 5.62
C MET A 414 -0.28 18.16 5.33
N LYS A 415 -0.90 17.06 5.70
CA LYS A 415 -0.37 15.72 5.44
C LYS A 415 -1.50 14.75 5.12
N LEU A 416 -1.23 13.81 4.25
CA LEU A 416 -2.14 12.72 3.95
C LEU A 416 -2.08 11.64 5.03
N GLU A 417 -3.11 10.81 5.10
CA GLU A 417 -3.08 9.58 5.89
C GLU A 417 -2.09 8.58 5.27
N GLU A 418 -1.29 7.91 6.10
CA GLU A 418 -0.31 6.94 5.63
C GLU A 418 -0.99 5.66 5.13
N LYS A 419 -0.79 5.34 3.86
CA LYS A 419 -1.24 4.09 3.24
C LYS A 419 -0.26 2.96 3.51
N LYS A 420 -0.78 1.73 3.46
CA LYS A 420 0.03 0.51 3.52
C LYS A 420 -0.21 -0.31 2.28
N LEU A 421 0.86 -0.73 1.65
CA LEU A 421 0.83 -1.72 0.58
C LEU A 421 0.76 -3.11 1.19
N GLN A 422 -0.12 -3.94 0.64
CA GLN A 422 -0.30 -5.33 1.06
C GLN A 422 0.46 -6.24 0.11
N VAL A 423 1.25 -7.16 0.64
CA VAL A 423 2.11 -8.07 -0.14
C VAL A 423 1.37 -9.36 -0.43
N LEU A 424 1.35 -9.74 -1.70
CA LEU A 424 0.86 -11.03 -2.20
C LEU A 424 2.03 -12.02 -2.25
N GLU A 425 1.93 -13.09 -1.46
CA GLU A 425 2.89 -14.19 -1.41
C GLU A 425 2.20 -15.46 -0.92
N ALA A 426 2.58 -16.62 -1.46
CA ALA A 426 2.07 -17.91 -1.02
C ALA A 426 3.10 -19.02 -1.21
N ASP A 427 3.11 -19.97 -0.28
CA ASP A 427 3.78 -21.25 -0.44
C ASP A 427 2.85 -22.25 -1.12
N ILE A 428 3.38 -22.98 -2.10
CA ILE A 428 2.64 -23.98 -2.84
C ILE A 428 3.34 -25.31 -2.73
N SER A 429 2.59 -26.35 -2.42
CA SER A 429 3.04 -27.74 -2.47
C SER A 429 2.06 -28.56 -3.28
N LYS A 430 2.58 -29.50 -4.07
CA LYS A 430 1.81 -30.53 -4.77
C LYS A 430 2.42 -31.88 -4.49
N SER A 431 1.60 -32.86 -4.20
CA SER A 431 2.05 -34.21 -3.91
C SER A 431 1.06 -35.25 -4.46
N TYR A 432 1.57 -36.46 -4.68
CA TYR A 432 0.77 -37.61 -4.98
C TYR A 432 0.78 -38.56 -3.77
N SER A 433 -0.31 -39.33 -3.56
CA SER A 433 -0.41 -40.28 -2.47
C SER A 433 0.63 -41.42 -2.56
N THR A 434 1.20 -41.66 -3.75
CA THR A 434 2.31 -42.61 -3.98
C THR A 434 3.24 -42.08 -5.07
N SER A 435 4.51 -42.43 -5.03
CA SER A 435 5.51 -42.12 -6.06
C SER A 435 5.72 -43.26 -7.06
N GLY A 436 5.09 -44.43 -6.86
CA GLY A 436 5.26 -45.60 -7.71
C GLY A 436 3.94 -46.27 -8.09
N LEU A 437 3.81 -46.71 -9.35
CA LEU A 437 2.69 -47.48 -9.87
C LEU A 437 3.17 -48.84 -10.34
N ARG A 438 2.32 -49.87 -10.17
CA ARG A 438 2.58 -51.20 -10.74
C ARG A 438 2.18 -51.22 -12.20
N SER A 439 3.07 -51.70 -13.07
CA SER A 439 2.80 -51.82 -14.50
C SER A 439 1.62 -52.79 -14.79
N TYR A 440 0.89 -52.44 -15.85
CA TYR A 440 -0.21 -53.24 -16.39
C TYR A 440 -1.33 -53.58 -15.36
N ARG A 441 -1.55 -52.69 -14.42
CA ARG A 441 -2.63 -52.78 -13.44
C ARG A 441 -3.29 -51.43 -13.27
N ALA A 442 -4.60 -51.36 -13.37
CA ALA A 442 -5.37 -50.18 -13.09
C ALA A 442 -5.20 -49.77 -11.61
N GLN A 443 -4.85 -48.54 -11.36
CA GLN A 443 -4.64 -47.98 -10.02
C GLN A 443 -5.17 -46.56 -9.93
N LYS A 444 -5.67 -46.19 -8.75
CA LYS A 444 -6.08 -44.85 -8.42
C LYS A 444 -5.13 -44.27 -7.39
N ILE A 445 -4.72 -43.03 -7.58
CA ILE A 445 -3.94 -42.23 -6.64
C ILE A 445 -4.64 -40.90 -6.35
N GLN A 446 -4.27 -40.26 -5.27
CA GLN A 446 -4.74 -38.90 -4.95
C GLN A 446 -3.66 -37.90 -5.29
N SER A 447 -4.05 -36.82 -5.99
CA SER A 447 -3.26 -35.61 -6.13
C SER A 447 -3.75 -34.61 -5.10
N VAL A 448 -2.84 -34.02 -4.31
CA VAL A 448 -3.16 -32.99 -3.32
C VAL A 448 -2.26 -31.80 -3.56
N MET A 449 -2.88 -30.64 -3.74
CA MET A 449 -2.21 -29.35 -3.86
C MET A 449 -2.63 -28.46 -2.68
N THR A 450 -1.67 -27.84 -2.01
CA THR A 450 -1.92 -26.91 -0.91
C THR A 450 -1.28 -25.58 -1.23
N LEU A 451 -2.05 -24.49 -1.09
CA LEU A 451 -1.56 -23.12 -1.13
C LEU A 451 -1.77 -22.50 0.25
N GLU A 452 -0.70 -22.00 0.85
CA GLU A 452 -0.72 -21.26 2.12
C GLU A 452 -0.37 -19.80 1.87
N ASN A 453 -1.29 -18.89 2.22
CA ASN A 453 -1.05 -17.44 2.09
C ASN A 453 0.01 -16.99 3.11
N LYS A 454 1.21 -16.66 2.64
CA LYS A 454 2.35 -16.17 3.44
C LYS A 454 2.45 -14.64 3.42
N GLY A 455 1.72 -14.00 2.53
CA GLY A 455 1.71 -12.54 2.40
C GLY A 455 0.91 -11.83 3.49
N SER A 456 0.81 -10.52 3.36
CA SER A 456 -0.05 -9.66 4.19
C SER A 456 -1.39 -9.32 3.52
N SER A 457 -1.52 -9.58 2.22
CA SER A 457 -2.75 -9.38 1.45
C SER A 457 -3.69 -10.59 1.55
N VAL A 458 -4.99 -10.35 1.37
CA VAL A 458 -5.98 -11.41 1.20
C VAL A 458 -5.96 -11.84 -0.26
N ILE A 459 -5.90 -13.14 -0.53
CA ILE A 459 -6.01 -13.69 -1.88
C ILE A 459 -7.49 -13.91 -2.18
N ASN A 460 -8.01 -13.19 -3.17
CA ASN A 460 -9.42 -13.25 -3.56
C ASN A 460 -9.66 -13.95 -4.90
N LEU A 461 -8.65 -13.98 -5.76
CA LEU A 461 -8.69 -14.62 -7.06
C LEU A 461 -7.50 -15.57 -7.19
N MET A 462 -7.74 -16.77 -7.72
CA MET A 462 -6.71 -17.76 -7.94
C MET A 462 -7.00 -18.53 -9.22
N ARG A 463 -5.97 -18.75 -10.01
CA ARG A 463 -5.97 -19.62 -11.19
C ARG A 463 -4.85 -20.61 -11.07
N ILE A 464 -5.19 -21.87 -11.12
CA ILE A 464 -4.23 -22.99 -11.10
C ILE A 464 -4.17 -23.59 -12.48
N THR A 465 -2.99 -23.73 -13.01
CA THR A 465 -2.68 -24.53 -14.21
C THR A 465 -1.94 -25.77 -13.74
N ASP A 466 -2.50 -26.93 -13.96
CA ASP A 466 -1.98 -28.20 -13.47
C ASP A 466 -1.85 -29.19 -14.65
N ASP A 467 -0.62 -29.60 -14.94
CA ASP A 467 -0.34 -30.56 -16.00
C ASP A 467 -0.46 -31.98 -15.45
N ILE A 468 -1.41 -32.72 -16.01
CA ILE A 468 -1.70 -34.11 -15.68
C ILE A 468 -1.02 -35.02 -16.74
N PRO A 469 -0.08 -35.88 -16.32
CA PRO A 469 0.60 -36.80 -17.23
C PRO A 469 -0.34 -37.73 -17.99
N GLY A 470 0.01 -38.08 -19.22
CA GLY A 470 -0.83 -38.88 -20.11
C GLY A 470 -1.06 -40.33 -19.67
N LEU A 471 -0.37 -40.81 -18.65
CA LEU A 471 -0.66 -42.11 -18.03
C LEU A 471 -1.93 -42.08 -17.16
N PHE A 472 -2.48 -40.91 -16.86
CA PHE A 472 -3.69 -40.73 -16.08
C PHE A 472 -4.86 -40.27 -16.94
N ASP A 473 -6.05 -40.77 -16.60
CA ASP A 473 -7.28 -40.17 -17.09
C ASP A 473 -7.50 -38.78 -16.52
N ALA A 474 -8.08 -37.87 -17.32
CA ALA A 474 -8.43 -36.52 -16.88
C ALA A 474 -9.54 -36.60 -15.80
N PRO A 475 -9.37 -35.97 -14.62
CA PRO A 475 -10.41 -35.93 -13.59
C PRO A 475 -11.59 -35.05 -14.04
N SER A 476 -12.81 -35.41 -13.63
CA SER A 476 -13.99 -34.57 -13.83
C SER A 476 -14.13 -33.51 -12.71
N GLN A 477 -14.89 -32.44 -12.98
CA GLN A 477 -15.12 -31.38 -11.96
C GLN A 477 -15.74 -31.92 -10.66
N GLU A 478 -16.63 -32.89 -10.76
CA GLU A 478 -17.32 -33.52 -9.61
C GLU A 478 -16.38 -34.34 -8.69
N GLN A 479 -15.19 -34.67 -9.20
CA GLN A 479 -14.18 -35.43 -8.45
C GLN A 479 -13.22 -34.53 -7.67
N LEU A 480 -13.27 -33.20 -7.90
CA LEU A 480 -12.43 -32.25 -7.20
C LEU A 480 -13.05 -31.91 -5.84
N THR A 481 -12.22 -31.92 -4.82
CA THR A 481 -12.59 -31.43 -3.49
C THR A 481 -11.70 -30.27 -3.14
N ILE A 482 -12.30 -29.09 -2.89
CA ILE A 482 -11.57 -27.89 -2.53
C ILE A 482 -11.96 -27.46 -1.12
N LYS A 483 -10.98 -27.32 -0.23
CA LYS A 483 -11.19 -26.94 1.18
C LYS A 483 -10.49 -25.62 1.46
N LEU A 484 -11.24 -24.59 1.86
CA LEU A 484 -10.73 -23.34 2.36
C LEU A 484 -10.68 -23.36 3.90
N ASP A 485 -9.48 -23.33 4.47
CA ASP A 485 -9.26 -23.42 5.93
C ASP A 485 -10.02 -24.62 6.57
N GLY A 486 -9.99 -25.78 5.89
CA GLY A 486 -10.63 -27.02 6.31
C GLY A 486 -12.14 -27.12 6.02
N LYS A 487 -12.76 -26.13 5.38
CA LYS A 487 -14.17 -26.16 4.96
C LYS A 487 -14.26 -26.34 3.47
N THR A 488 -15.04 -27.30 3.03
CA THR A 488 -15.31 -27.50 1.59
C THR A 488 -16.05 -26.30 1.04
N ILE A 489 -15.63 -25.83 -0.14
CA ILE A 489 -16.33 -24.79 -0.91
C ILE A 489 -17.29 -25.45 -1.90
N ASP A 490 -18.39 -24.74 -2.22
CA ASP A 490 -19.41 -25.25 -3.12
C ASP A 490 -18.92 -25.24 -4.57
N ASP A 491 -19.40 -26.21 -5.38
CA ASP A 491 -18.97 -26.40 -6.78
C ASP A 491 -19.30 -25.21 -7.69
N ASP A 492 -20.20 -24.33 -7.29
CA ASP A 492 -20.54 -23.12 -8.01
C ASP A 492 -19.54 -21.96 -7.79
N GLN A 493 -18.63 -22.09 -6.80
CA GLN A 493 -17.63 -21.06 -6.48
C GLN A 493 -16.34 -21.19 -7.28
N PHE A 494 -16.17 -22.30 -8.00
CA PHE A 494 -15.00 -22.53 -8.84
C PHE A 494 -15.39 -23.01 -10.24
N LYS A 495 -14.45 -22.91 -11.18
CA LYS A 495 -14.59 -23.37 -12.56
C LYS A 495 -13.39 -24.22 -12.91
N VAL A 496 -13.63 -25.38 -13.53
CA VAL A 496 -12.61 -26.26 -14.06
C VAL A 496 -12.71 -26.32 -15.56
N GLU A 497 -11.60 -26.17 -16.24
CA GLU A 497 -11.45 -26.35 -17.69
C GLU A 497 -10.37 -27.41 -17.93
N MET A 498 -10.64 -28.38 -18.81
CA MET A 498 -9.71 -29.39 -19.21
C MET A 498 -9.34 -29.17 -20.67
N ALA A 499 -8.06 -29.16 -20.94
CA ALA A 499 -7.51 -29.10 -22.31
C ALA A 499 -6.62 -30.30 -22.55
N GLU A 500 -6.63 -30.83 -23.77
CA GLU A 500 -5.74 -31.89 -24.20
C GLU A 500 -4.33 -31.31 -24.40
N GLY A 501 -3.32 -32.03 -23.90
CA GLY A 501 -1.92 -31.59 -23.93
C GLY A 501 -1.47 -30.93 -22.63
N VAL A 502 -0.16 -30.80 -22.45
CA VAL A 502 0.46 -30.15 -21.30
C VAL A 502 0.93 -28.74 -21.68
N THR A 503 0.84 -27.81 -20.74
CA THR A 503 1.09 -26.39 -20.98
C THR A 503 2.39 -25.90 -20.35
N ILE A 504 2.69 -26.35 -19.12
CA ILE A 504 3.84 -25.89 -18.35
C ILE A 504 5.11 -26.58 -18.83
N GLU A 505 5.03 -27.87 -19.08
CA GLU A 505 6.17 -28.68 -19.51
C GLU A 505 5.92 -29.31 -20.86
N LYS A 506 6.43 -28.68 -21.90
CA LYS A 506 6.20 -29.12 -23.30
C LYS A 506 6.99 -30.37 -23.70
N GLU A 507 8.08 -30.71 -22.99
CA GLU A 507 9.04 -31.75 -23.35
C GLU A 507 8.74 -33.12 -22.72
N HIS A 508 8.12 -33.16 -21.54
CA HIS A 508 7.79 -34.40 -20.85
C HIS A 508 6.40 -34.93 -21.20
N LYS A 509 6.27 -35.47 -22.40
CA LYS A 509 5.09 -36.25 -22.74
C LYS A 509 5.23 -37.61 -22.11
N SER A 510 4.22 -38.04 -21.35
CA SER A 510 4.15 -39.41 -20.87
C SER A 510 4.17 -40.34 -22.08
N PRO A 511 5.00 -41.44 -22.08
CA PRO A 511 4.98 -42.44 -23.12
C PRO A 511 3.63 -43.10 -23.33
N ASP A 512 2.75 -43.11 -22.31
CA ASP A 512 1.43 -43.72 -22.34
C ASP A 512 0.33 -42.87 -22.96
N GLY A 513 0.67 -41.68 -23.48
CA GLY A 513 -0.32 -40.87 -24.18
C GLY A 513 -0.11 -39.36 -24.05
N ILE A 514 -1.12 -38.65 -24.52
CA ILE A 514 -1.16 -37.19 -24.43
C ILE A 514 -1.68 -36.80 -23.04
N GLY A 515 -0.93 -35.97 -22.35
CA GLY A 515 -1.36 -35.41 -21.05
C GLY A 515 -2.50 -34.41 -21.21
N HIS A 516 -2.99 -33.92 -20.10
CA HIS A 516 -4.05 -32.92 -20.02
C HIS A 516 -3.60 -31.75 -19.15
N THR A 517 -4.04 -30.55 -19.50
CA THR A 517 -3.92 -29.39 -18.62
C THR A 517 -5.26 -29.12 -17.95
N MET A 518 -5.28 -29.16 -16.64
CA MET A 518 -6.40 -28.71 -15.83
C MET A 518 -6.20 -27.24 -15.46
N THR A 519 -7.17 -26.39 -15.81
CA THR A 519 -7.21 -25.01 -15.36
C THR A 519 -8.35 -24.85 -14.37
N LEU A 520 -8.01 -24.64 -13.08
CA LEU A 520 -8.95 -24.37 -12.01
C LEU A 520 -8.94 -22.89 -11.67
N THR A 521 -10.10 -22.23 -11.74
CA THR A 521 -10.25 -20.81 -11.39
C THR A 521 -11.21 -20.66 -10.22
N VAL A 522 -10.77 -19.99 -9.15
CA VAL A 522 -11.54 -19.75 -7.92
C VAL A 522 -11.63 -18.24 -7.68
N GLY A 523 -12.77 -17.76 -7.16
CA GLY A 523 -12.95 -16.34 -6.81
C GLY A 523 -13.63 -15.49 -7.88
N THR A 524 -14.06 -16.04 -9.01
CA THR A 524 -14.70 -15.28 -10.11
C THR A 524 -16.15 -14.88 -9.84
N ARG A 525 -16.90 -15.66 -9.09
CA ARG A 525 -18.30 -15.37 -8.70
C ARG A 525 -18.44 -14.66 -7.37
N GLY A 526 -17.44 -14.79 -6.54
CA GLY A 526 -17.32 -14.11 -5.24
C GLY A 526 -15.87 -14.22 -4.77
N PRO A 527 -15.37 -13.31 -3.92
CA PRO A 527 -13.99 -13.32 -3.47
C PRO A 527 -13.69 -14.61 -2.69
N LEU A 528 -12.56 -15.26 -2.98
CA LEU A 528 -12.09 -16.44 -2.27
C LEU A 528 -11.88 -16.16 -0.77
N GLY A 529 -11.36 -14.97 -0.43
CA GLY A 529 -11.18 -14.54 0.95
C GLY A 529 -10.11 -15.31 1.73
N LEU A 530 -9.09 -15.85 1.07
CA LEU A 530 -7.99 -16.55 1.72
C LEU A 530 -7.09 -15.56 2.46
N LYS A 531 -7.28 -15.45 3.76
CA LYS A 531 -6.58 -14.51 4.65
C LYS A 531 -5.12 -14.93 4.89
N PRO A 532 -4.24 -14.00 5.29
CA PRO A 532 -2.88 -14.31 5.74
C PRO A 532 -2.82 -15.45 6.75
N GLY A 533 -1.90 -16.41 6.53
CA GLY A 533 -1.69 -17.60 7.36
C GLY A 533 -2.75 -18.70 7.21
N LYS A 534 -3.68 -18.58 6.26
CA LYS A 534 -4.70 -19.58 5.96
C LYS A 534 -4.33 -20.38 4.72
N LYS A 535 -4.92 -21.58 4.60
CA LYS A 535 -4.64 -22.56 3.54
C LYS A 535 -5.88 -22.84 2.71
N ILE A 536 -5.64 -23.10 1.43
CA ILE A 536 -6.59 -23.77 0.55
C ILE A 536 -5.97 -25.10 0.11
N GLU A 537 -6.73 -26.18 0.17
CA GLU A 537 -6.36 -27.53 -0.22
C GLU A 537 -7.24 -27.97 -1.37
N ILE A 538 -6.64 -28.47 -2.43
CA ILE A 538 -7.32 -28.99 -3.61
C ILE A 538 -6.89 -30.43 -3.77
N SER A 539 -7.85 -31.35 -3.78
CA SER A 539 -7.59 -32.78 -3.93
C SER A 539 -8.48 -33.39 -5.00
N TYR A 540 -7.94 -34.29 -5.79
CA TYR A 540 -8.65 -35.01 -6.83
C TYR A 540 -7.99 -36.36 -7.11
N PRO A 541 -8.79 -37.42 -7.48
CA PRO A 541 -8.25 -38.71 -7.83
C PRO A 541 -7.68 -38.70 -9.26
N LEU A 542 -6.58 -39.41 -9.44
CA LEU A 542 -5.99 -39.73 -10.74
C LEU A 542 -6.09 -41.23 -10.98
N ASN A 543 -6.71 -41.64 -12.09
CA ASN A 543 -6.85 -43.02 -12.46
C ASN A 543 -5.82 -43.37 -13.54
N ALA A 544 -4.93 -44.32 -13.27
CA ALA A 544 -4.00 -44.90 -14.22
C ALA A 544 -4.56 -46.24 -14.70
N PRO A 545 -5.19 -46.32 -15.89
CA PRO A 545 -5.89 -47.54 -16.32
C PRO A 545 -4.93 -48.67 -16.69
N ASP A 546 -3.83 -48.36 -17.37
CA ASP A 546 -2.86 -49.38 -17.81
C ASP A 546 -1.44 -48.78 -17.92
N PRO A 547 -0.80 -48.46 -16.78
CA PRO A 547 0.52 -47.85 -16.77
C PRO A 547 1.59 -48.78 -17.31
N THR A 548 2.43 -48.30 -18.25
CA THR A 548 3.49 -49.08 -18.85
C THR A 548 4.87 -48.82 -18.23
N PRO A 549 5.80 -49.82 -18.23
CA PRO A 549 7.16 -49.63 -17.71
C PRO A 549 8.00 -48.60 -18.44
N ASN A 550 7.53 -48.07 -19.58
CA ASN A 550 8.18 -47.00 -20.30
C ASN A 550 8.16 -45.65 -19.54
N ASN A 551 7.24 -45.50 -18.59
CA ASN A 551 7.13 -44.37 -17.67
C ASN A 551 8.12 -44.54 -16.51
N THR A 552 9.42 -44.43 -16.79
CA THR A 552 10.49 -44.53 -15.78
C THR A 552 10.49 -43.37 -14.83
N ARG A 553 10.04 -42.19 -15.30
CA ARG A 553 9.84 -40.96 -14.53
C ARG A 553 8.87 -40.07 -15.28
N VAL A 554 7.81 -39.69 -14.62
CA VAL A 554 6.78 -38.76 -15.15
C VAL A 554 6.53 -37.68 -14.14
N ASP A 555 6.73 -36.44 -14.55
CA ASP A 555 6.58 -35.25 -13.69
C ASP A 555 5.19 -34.62 -13.90
N GLY A 556 4.59 -34.10 -12.83
CA GLY A 556 3.30 -33.41 -12.86
C GLY A 556 3.43 -31.97 -12.34
N PRO A 557 4.00 -31.04 -13.15
CA PRO A 557 4.19 -29.66 -12.74
C PRO A 557 2.86 -28.92 -12.61
N ALA A 558 2.84 -27.90 -11.76
CA ALA A 558 1.71 -26.99 -11.61
C ALA A 558 2.19 -25.55 -11.47
N ARG A 559 1.33 -24.59 -11.84
CA ARG A 559 1.55 -23.15 -11.69
C ARG A 559 0.32 -22.52 -11.12
N VAL A 560 0.49 -21.63 -10.17
CA VAL A 560 -0.61 -20.88 -9.54
C VAL A 560 -0.40 -19.40 -9.71
N GLU A 561 -1.40 -18.73 -10.25
CA GLU A 561 -1.51 -17.29 -10.37
C GLU A 561 -2.58 -16.79 -9.40
N PHE A 562 -2.29 -15.78 -8.60
CA PHE A 562 -3.26 -15.26 -7.64
C PHE A 562 -3.15 -13.75 -7.45
N SER A 563 -4.26 -13.12 -7.09
CA SER A 563 -4.37 -11.68 -6.86
C SER A 563 -5.35 -11.36 -5.73
N SER A 564 -5.26 -10.14 -5.20
CA SER A 564 -6.19 -9.60 -4.19
C SER A 564 -7.40 -8.92 -4.85
N GLU A 565 -7.15 -8.13 -5.89
CA GLU A 565 -8.17 -7.41 -6.64
C GLU A 565 -8.28 -7.98 -8.06
N ARG A 566 -9.47 -7.79 -8.67
CA ARG A 566 -9.74 -8.32 -10.02
C ARG A 566 -8.77 -7.83 -11.09
N PHE A 567 -8.32 -6.59 -10.97
CA PHE A 567 -7.40 -5.95 -11.90
C PHE A 567 -6.06 -5.59 -11.24
N GLY A 568 -5.79 -6.12 -10.05
CA GLY A 568 -4.56 -5.92 -9.33
C GLY A 568 -3.37 -6.73 -9.88
N PRO A 569 -2.20 -6.57 -9.29
CA PRO A 569 -1.01 -7.33 -9.65
C PRO A 569 -1.22 -8.83 -9.43
N ILE A 570 -0.62 -9.63 -10.29
CA ILE A 570 -0.69 -11.09 -10.24
C ILE A 570 0.62 -11.62 -9.68
N CYS A 571 0.54 -12.39 -8.60
CA CYS A 571 1.66 -13.17 -8.10
C CYS A 571 1.62 -14.57 -8.71
N THR A 572 2.75 -15.03 -9.25
CA THR A 572 2.89 -16.35 -9.87
C THR A 572 3.83 -17.20 -9.05
N ARG A 573 3.42 -18.42 -8.71
CA ARG A 573 4.24 -19.41 -7.98
C ARG A 573 4.08 -20.79 -8.55
N GLU A 574 5.14 -21.57 -8.41
CA GLU A 574 5.17 -23.00 -8.72
C GLU A 574 5.43 -23.77 -7.42
N PRO A 575 5.02 -25.04 -7.32
CA PRO A 575 5.37 -25.88 -6.18
C PRO A 575 6.89 -25.97 -6.01
N SER A 576 7.36 -25.92 -4.76
CA SER A 576 8.79 -26.05 -4.43
C SER A 576 9.40 -27.36 -4.93
N GLU A 577 8.60 -28.42 -5.01
CA GLU A 577 8.96 -29.72 -5.55
C GLU A 577 7.89 -30.19 -6.53
N THR A 578 8.33 -30.60 -7.74
CA THR A 578 7.42 -31.20 -8.72
C THR A 578 7.22 -32.66 -8.38
N PRO A 579 5.98 -33.14 -8.13
CA PRO A 579 5.74 -34.53 -7.83
C PRO A 579 6.04 -35.39 -9.05
N THR A 580 6.66 -36.54 -8.78
CA THR A 580 7.07 -37.48 -9.82
C THR A 580 6.47 -38.87 -9.57
N ILE A 581 6.12 -39.55 -10.67
CA ILE A 581 5.63 -40.91 -10.67
C ILE A 581 6.59 -41.80 -11.48
N LYS A 582 6.84 -43.03 -10.98
CA LYS A 582 7.54 -44.07 -11.69
C LYS A 582 6.61 -45.26 -11.90
N VAL A 583 6.65 -45.91 -13.06
CA VAL A 583 5.99 -47.22 -13.22
C VAL A 583 7.00 -48.32 -13.02
N ILE A 584 6.73 -49.19 -12.03
CA ILE A 584 7.60 -50.27 -11.65
C ILE A 584 7.05 -51.56 -12.26
N HIS A 585 7.90 -52.24 -12.99
CA HIS A 585 7.58 -53.51 -13.60
C HIS A 585 8.38 -54.63 -12.93
N ASN A 586 7.71 -55.45 -12.11
CA ASN A 586 8.31 -56.55 -11.42
C ASN A 586 8.06 -57.84 -12.22
N ARG A 587 9.10 -58.43 -12.74
CA ARG A 587 9.01 -59.68 -13.48
C ARG A 587 9.35 -60.85 -12.59
N ARG A 588 8.43 -61.79 -12.54
CA ARG A 588 8.72 -63.11 -11.97
C ARG A 588 9.57 -63.89 -12.98
N ASN A 589 10.77 -64.26 -12.57
CA ASN A 589 11.66 -65.09 -13.36
C ASN A 589 12.35 -66.07 -12.41
N PHE A 590 12.30 -67.33 -12.73
CA PHE A 590 12.94 -68.36 -11.91
C PHE A 590 13.42 -69.48 -12.77
N SER A 591 14.40 -70.25 -12.23
CA SER A 591 14.87 -71.46 -12.77
C SER A 591 14.63 -72.54 -11.72
N ALA A 592 14.11 -73.67 -12.13
CA ALA A 592 13.94 -74.84 -11.24
C ALA A 592 14.29 -76.12 -11.95
N GLY A 593 14.81 -77.09 -11.21
CA GLY A 593 15.19 -78.36 -11.75
C GLY A 593 15.35 -79.46 -10.67
N LYS A 594 15.21 -80.68 -11.05
CA LYS A 594 15.36 -81.86 -10.16
C LYS A 594 16.30 -82.87 -10.78
N GLN A 595 17.12 -83.46 -9.93
CA GLN A 595 17.98 -84.56 -10.33
C GLN A 595 18.10 -85.59 -9.18
N ALA A 596 17.92 -86.87 -9.49
CA ALA A 596 18.21 -87.93 -8.59
C ALA A 596 19.59 -88.54 -8.90
N ILE A 597 20.48 -88.56 -7.92
CA ILE A 597 21.87 -89.04 -8.02
C ILE A 597 22.01 -90.37 -7.31
N PRO A 598 22.41 -91.46 -7.97
CA PRO A 598 22.60 -92.73 -7.32
C PRO A 598 23.79 -92.71 -6.34
N LEU A 599 23.56 -93.14 -5.09
CA LEU A 599 24.57 -93.10 -4.03
C LEU A 599 25.32 -94.45 -3.91
N GLY A 600 25.17 -95.36 -4.83
CA GLY A 600 25.76 -96.63 -4.78
C GLY A 600 24.93 -97.64 -3.94
N GLY A 601 24.79 -98.88 -4.40
CA GLY A 601 23.89 -99.89 -3.84
C GLY A 601 22.46 -99.80 -4.42
N LYS A 602 21.75 -100.95 -4.36
CA LYS A 602 20.41 -100.93 -4.96
C LYS A 602 19.42 -100.04 -4.18
N GLY A 603 18.74 -99.18 -4.91
CA GLY A 603 17.61 -98.38 -4.44
C GLY A 603 17.96 -97.18 -3.52
N ARG A 604 19.22 -96.69 -3.53
CA ARG A 604 19.60 -95.50 -2.77
C ARG A 604 19.93 -94.35 -3.71
N TYR A 605 19.28 -93.17 -3.51
CA TYR A 605 19.51 -92.00 -4.28
C TYR A 605 19.54 -90.77 -3.35
N GLU A 606 20.35 -89.73 -3.71
CA GLU A 606 20.21 -88.42 -3.26
C GLU A 606 19.38 -87.64 -4.28
N VAL A 607 18.31 -87.04 -3.88
CA VAL A 607 17.49 -86.19 -4.72
C VAL A 607 17.84 -84.73 -4.43
N LEU A 608 18.19 -84.04 -5.48
CA LEU A 608 18.52 -82.61 -5.44
C LEU A 608 17.49 -81.87 -6.23
N ILE A 609 16.81 -80.83 -5.59
CA ILE A 609 15.93 -79.89 -6.25
C ILE A 609 16.56 -78.53 -6.11
N LEU A 610 16.73 -77.83 -7.24
CA LEU A 610 17.24 -76.49 -7.32
C LEU A 610 16.11 -75.57 -7.67
N PHE A 611 16.06 -74.43 -6.97
CA PHE A 611 15.24 -73.28 -7.32
C PHE A 611 16.08 -72.06 -7.22
N GLU A 612 15.98 -71.15 -8.21
CA GLU A 612 16.71 -69.87 -8.23
C GLU A 612 15.76 -68.79 -8.65
N ASN A 613 15.63 -67.75 -7.79
CA ASN A 613 14.84 -66.54 -8.09
C ASN A 613 15.65 -65.60 -8.96
N ASN A 614 15.44 -65.65 -10.26
CA ASN A 614 16.06 -64.75 -11.25
C ASN A 614 15.20 -63.53 -11.54
N GLY A 615 14.13 -63.33 -10.75
CA GLY A 615 13.21 -62.18 -10.88
C GLY A 615 13.76 -60.89 -10.28
N ASP A 616 12.99 -59.82 -10.43
CA ASP A 616 13.37 -58.49 -9.99
C ASP A 616 13.04 -58.23 -8.52
N THR A 617 12.22 -59.09 -7.90
CA THR A 617 11.73 -58.97 -6.53
C THR A 617 11.88 -60.25 -5.72
N ALA A 618 11.82 -60.15 -4.40
CA ALA A 618 11.67 -61.28 -3.52
C ALA A 618 10.34 -61.98 -3.79
N LEU A 619 10.30 -63.30 -3.54
CA LEU A 619 9.10 -64.13 -3.64
C LEU A 619 8.64 -64.53 -2.23
N SER A 620 7.35 -64.33 -1.92
CA SER A 620 6.72 -64.79 -0.69
C SER A 620 6.04 -66.13 -0.91
N ASP A 621 5.96 -66.90 0.14
CA ASP A 621 5.22 -68.17 0.19
C ASP A 621 5.52 -69.13 -0.98
N LEU A 622 6.80 -69.47 -1.18
CA LEU A 622 7.22 -70.41 -2.17
C LEU A 622 6.92 -71.86 -1.68
N TYR A 623 6.19 -72.57 -2.48
CA TYR A 623 5.93 -73.99 -2.32
C TYR A 623 6.66 -74.77 -3.40
N ILE A 624 7.58 -75.67 -3.01
CA ILE A 624 8.26 -76.62 -3.91
C ILE A 624 7.56 -77.94 -3.75
N ASN A 625 6.98 -78.45 -4.84
CA ASN A 625 6.22 -79.67 -4.84
C ASN A 625 7.03 -80.79 -5.49
N ASP A 626 7.01 -81.98 -4.86
CA ASP A 626 7.59 -83.20 -5.41
C ASP A 626 6.71 -84.37 -5.11
N VAL A 627 6.81 -85.41 -5.95
CA VAL A 627 6.14 -86.67 -5.77
C VAL A 627 7.18 -87.81 -5.82
N LEU A 628 7.29 -88.46 -4.72
CA LEU A 628 8.19 -89.64 -4.60
C LEU A 628 7.42 -90.87 -4.82
N PRO A 629 7.82 -91.80 -5.78
CA PRO A 629 7.14 -93.04 -6.00
C PRO A 629 7.00 -93.85 -4.72
N ALA A 630 5.87 -94.59 -4.57
CA ALA A 630 5.47 -95.26 -3.32
C ALA A 630 6.47 -96.27 -2.78
N GLN A 631 7.40 -96.79 -3.59
CA GLN A 631 8.46 -97.70 -3.22
C GLN A 631 9.66 -97.07 -2.49
N PHE A 632 9.66 -95.74 -2.30
CA PHE A 632 10.75 -94.99 -1.66
C PHE A 632 10.31 -94.33 -0.37
N GLU A 633 11.22 -94.29 0.59
CA GLU A 633 11.09 -93.59 1.86
C GLU A 633 12.16 -92.46 1.92
N ILE A 634 11.81 -91.32 2.47
CA ILE A 634 12.74 -90.27 2.80
C ILE A 634 13.48 -90.63 4.08
N LYS A 635 14.82 -90.53 4.05
CA LYS A 635 15.66 -90.79 5.23
C LYS A 635 16.05 -89.54 5.96
N ASP A 636 16.47 -88.50 5.24
CA ASP A 636 16.87 -87.22 5.75
C ASP A 636 16.70 -86.18 4.67
N TRP A 637 16.45 -84.93 5.06
CA TRP A 637 16.36 -83.82 4.12
C TRP A 637 16.99 -82.55 4.68
N SER A 638 17.46 -81.65 3.82
CA SER A 638 17.95 -80.33 4.15
C SER A 638 17.67 -79.36 3.02
N MET A 639 17.46 -78.11 3.38
CA MET A 639 17.41 -77.00 2.41
C MET A 639 18.53 -76.04 2.71
N LYS A 640 19.22 -75.61 1.69
CA LYS A 640 20.25 -74.53 1.75
C LYS A 640 19.81 -73.34 0.92
N GLY A 641 19.99 -72.16 1.44
CA GLY A 641 19.84 -70.90 0.75
C GLY A 641 21.19 -70.10 0.68
N ALA A 642 21.14 -68.88 0.34
CA ALA A 642 22.34 -68.03 0.20
C ALA A 642 23.22 -68.02 1.47
N ASN A 643 22.62 -68.05 2.64
CA ASN A 643 23.29 -67.96 3.96
C ASN A 643 23.55 -69.37 4.61
N GLY A 644 23.41 -70.44 3.87
CA GLY A 644 23.60 -71.79 4.39
C GLY A 644 22.27 -72.50 4.62
N LYS A 645 22.23 -73.40 5.63
CA LYS A 645 21.02 -74.18 5.92
C LYS A 645 19.85 -73.32 6.36
N ARG A 646 18.70 -73.49 5.72
CA ARG A 646 17.44 -72.76 6.03
C ARG A 646 16.69 -73.56 7.12
N GLU A 647 16.39 -72.93 8.26
CA GLU A 647 15.64 -73.46 9.36
C GLU A 647 14.17 -73.06 9.38
N ASP A 648 13.81 -72.04 8.60
CA ASP A 648 12.50 -71.40 8.46
C ASP A 648 11.57 -72.20 7.51
N VAL A 649 12.05 -73.29 6.92
CA VAL A 649 11.34 -74.09 5.94
C VAL A 649 10.52 -75.17 6.62
N LYS A 650 9.25 -75.32 6.21
CA LYS A 650 8.37 -76.35 6.67
C LYS A 650 8.18 -77.40 5.55
N MET A 651 8.42 -78.71 5.86
CA MET A 651 8.11 -79.84 4.97
C MET A 651 6.83 -80.48 5.43
N THR A 652 5.93 -80.76 4.53
CA THR A 652 4.74 -81.61 4.72
C THR A 652 4.76 -82.72 3.71
N SER A 653 4.29 -83.90 4.09
CA SER A 653 4.21 -85.06 3.18
C SER A 653 2.91 -85.77 3.41
N GLU A 654 2.23 -86.15 2.33
CA GLU A 654 0.98 -86.96 2.35
C GLU A 654 1.03 -88.07 1.31
N GLU A 655 0.47 -89.26 1.64
CA GLU A 655 0.32 -90.29 0.67
C GLU A 655 -0.81 -89.99 -0.29
N GLY A 656 -0.51 -89.96 -1.61
CA GLY A 656 -1.44 -89.62 -2.65
C GLY A 656 -1.33 -90.50 -3.89
N GLU A 657 -2.07 -90.18 -4.94
CA GLU A 657 -2.02 -90.87 -6.21
C GLU A 657 -0.62 -90.69 -6.84
N GLY A 658 0.04 -91.84 -7.12
CA GLY A 658 1.39 -91.84 -7.69
C GLY A 658 2.54 -91.95 -6.69
N GLY A 659 2.29 -91.86 -5.34
CA GLY A 659 3.29 -91.96 -4.32
C GLY A 659 3.16 -90.95 -3.18
N LEU A 660 4.30 -90.65 -2.52
CA LEU A 660 4.35 -89.66 -1.43
C LEU A 660 4.51 -88.29 -2.00
N HIS A 661 3.49 -87.44 -1.80
CA HIS A 661 3.50 -85.97 -2.16
C HIS A 661 4.23 -85.22 -1.05
N ILE A 662 5.24 -84.49 -1.44
CA ILE A 662 6.10 -83.71 -0.53
C ILE A 662 6.01 -82.24 -0.95
N VAL A 663 5.81 -81.37 0.04
CA VAL A 663 5.75 -79.94 -0.15
C VAL A 663 6.68 -79.21 0.82
N TRP A 664 7.59 -78.43 0.32
CA TRP A 664 8.42 -77.53 1.12
C TRP A 664 7.87 -76.13 0.99
N HIS A 665 7.46 -75.55 2.10
CA HIS A 665 7.05 -74.13 2.20
C HIS A 665 8.20 -73.27 2.69
N VAL A 666 8.60 -72.30 1.89
CA VAL A 666 9.62 -71.33 2.17
C VAL A 666 8.96 -69.96 2.27
N PRO A 667 8.95 -69.28 3.44
CA PRO A 667 8.20 -68.02 3.66
C PRO A 667 8.64 -66.88 2.74
N LYS A 668 9.95 -66.79 2.49
CA LYS A 668 10.52 -65.72 1.63
C LYS A 668 11.77 -66.24 0.91
N VAL A 669 11.90 -65.86 -0.35
CA VAL A 669 13.09 -66.08 -1.18
C VAL A 669 13.55 -64.78 -1.76
N GLU A 670 14.74 -64.32 -1.43
CA GLU A 670 15.27 -63.04 -1.86
C GLU A 670 15.58 -63.02 -3.38
N LYS A 671 15.69 -61.82 -3.93
CA LYS A 671 16.12 -61.64 -5.32
C LYS A 671 17.52 -62.20 -5.52
N GLY A 672 17.67 -63.04 -6.54
CA GLY A 672 18.93 -63.71 -6.86
C GLY A 672 19.27 -64.86 -5.89
N GLU A 673 18.39 -65.22 -4.95
CA GLU A 673 18.62 -66.32 -4.04
C GLU A 673 18.41 -67.69 -4.73
N ARG A 674 19.38 -68.54 -4.52
CA ARG A 674 19.33 -69.97 -4.94
C ARG A 674 19.04 -70.84 -3.75
N LEU A 675 17.99 -71.68 -3.86
CA LEU A 675 17.62 -72.69 -2.91
C LEU A 675 18.01 -74.08 -3.43
N GLU A 676 18.54 -74.85 -2.57
CA GLU A 676 18.94 -76.23 -2.85
C GLU A 676 18.29 -77.15 -1.82
N VAL A 677 17.32 -77.95 -2.25
CA VAL A 677 16.71 -79.03 -1.45
C VAL A 677 17.45 -80.31 -1.74
N SER A 678 18.01 -80.94 -0.72
CA SER A 678 18.68 -82.23 -0.82
C SER A 678 18.04 -83.18 0.18
N PHE A 679 17.68 -84.40 -0.29
CA PHE A 679 17.17 -85.41 0.55
C PHE A 679 17.56 -86.80 0.04
N ASP A 680 17.86 -87.74 1.00
CA ASP A 680 18.20 -89.10 0.74
C ASP A 680 16.94 -89.97 0.72
N ILE A 681 16.85 -90.82 -0.30
CA ILE A 681 15.77 -91.77 -0.46
C ILE A 681 16.29 -93.26 -0.52
N LYS A 682 15.53 -94.17 0.03
CA LYS A 682 15.79 -95.57 -0.05
C LYS A 682 14.55 -96.30 -0.47
N GLY A 683 14.65 -97.15 -1.50
CA GLY A 683 13.53 -97.96 -2.02
C GLY A 683 13.90 -99.33 -2.35
N THR A 684 12.89 -100.17 -2.62
CA THR A 684 12.98 -101.54 -3.03
C THR A 684 12.34 -101.70 -4.41
N GLY A 685 13.05 -102.40 -5.36
CA GLY A 685 12.54 -102.68 -6.69
C GLY A 685 13.28 -102.03 -7.83
N GLU A 686 12.84 -102.24 -9.06
CA GLU A 686 13.33 -101.50 -10.23
C GLU A 686 12.71 -100.15 -10.29
N VAL A 687 13.53 -99.15 -10.54
CA VAL A 687 13.13 -97.75 -10.52
C VAL A 687 13.18 -97.19 -11.93
N ASP A 688 12.11 -96.53 -12.35
CA ASP A 688 12.11 -95.71 -13.52
C ASP A 688 12.86 -94.41 -13.23
N ALA A 689 14.01 -94.22 -13.86
CA ALA A 689 14.85 -93.06 -13.68
C ALA A 689 14.16 -91.74 -14.13
N GLU A 690 13.27 -91.83 -15.09
CA GLU A 690 12.51 -90.64 -15.55
C GLU A 690 11.50 -90.23 -14.46
N ALA A 691 10.86 -91.13 -13.76
CA ALA A 691 9.92 -90.83 -12.68
C ALA A 691 10.61 -90.14 -11.48
N LEU A 692 11.85 -90.55 -11.15
CA LEU A 692 12.63 -89.93 -10.08
C LEU A 692 13.16 -88.55 -10.45
N ASN A 693 13.45 -88.26 -11.72
CA ASN A 693 13.95 -86.94 -12.18
C ASN A 693 12.83 -85.97 -12.55
N ARG A 694 11.59 -86.39 -12.55
CA ARG A 694 10.47 -85.54 -12.89
C ARG A 694 10.27 -84.55 -11.78
N PHE A 695 10.34 -83.21 -12.22
CA PHE A 695 10.04 -82.10 -11.36
C PHE A 695 8.53 -81.81 -11.36
N HIS A 696 7.92 -81.66 -10.16
CA HIS A 696 6.48 -81.56 -10.01
C HIS A 696 6.02 -80.07 -9.83
N GLY A 697 6.97 -79.13 -9.92
CA GLY A 697 6.68 -77.74 -10.01
C GLY A 697 6.83 -76.93 -8.72
N VAL A 698 6.67 -75.68 -8.88
CA VAL A 698 6.70 -74.70 -7.81
C VAL A 698 5.45 -73.81 -7.87
N HIS A 699 5.03 -73.35 -6.72
CA HIS A 699 3.91 -72.46 -6.57
C HIS A 699 4.32 -71.38 -5.56
N PHE A 700 3.93 -70.18 -5.80
CA PHE A 700 4.20 -69.04 -4.87
C PHE A 700 2.95 -68.19 -4.67
N GLY A 701 2.91 -67.39 -3.59
CA GLY A 701 1.86 -66.48 -3.29
C GLY A 701 1.69 -65.44 -4.40
N ASP A 702 0.54 -64.78 -4.42
CA ASP A 702 0.20 -63.75 -5.42
C ASP A 702 0.90 -62.41 -5.16
N GLU A 703 1.42 -62.18 -3.96
CA GLU A 703 2.07 -60.92 -3.58
C GLU A 703 3.56 -60.92 -3.95
N ILE A 704 3.98 -59.85 -4.61
CA ILE A 704 5.37 -59.55 -4.88
C ILE A 704 5.73 -58.38 -3.95
N GLU A 705 6.49 -58.64 -2.89
CA GLU A 705 7.03 -57.59 -2.07
C GLU A 705 8.10 -56.84 -2.85
N SER A 706 7.94 -55.53 -3.00
CA SER A 706 8.93 -54.60 -3.50
C SER A 706 9.20 -53.57 -2.41
N ASP A 707 10.44 -53.48 -1.94
CA ASP A 707 10.87 -52.49 -0.95
C ASP A 707 10.72 -51.05 -1.45
N ASP A 708 10.44 -50.82 -2.76
CA ASP A 708 10.29 -49.52 -3.41
C ASP A 708 8.82 -49.06 -3.54
N LEU A 709 7.83 -49.85 -3.12
CA LEU A 709 6.42 -49.44 -3.18
C LEU A 709 5.91 -49.16 -1.77
N PRO A 710 5.43 -47.93 -1.49
CA PRO A 710 4.79 -47.61 -0.23
C PRO A 710 3.52 -48.46 -0.06
N GLU A 711 3.21 -48.86 1.18
CA GLU A 711 1.96 -49.54 1.54
C GLU A 711 0.78 -48.66 1.07
N VAL A 712 -0.08 -49.22 0.21
CA VAL A 712 -1.34 -48.59 -0.18
C VAL A 712 -2.31 -48.83 0.96
N GLU A 713 -2.60 -47.79 1.77
CA GLU A 713 -3.77 -47.82 2.64
C GLU A 713 -5.01 -47.99 1.77
N GLU A 714 -5.64 -49.14 1.81
CA GLU A 714 -6.98 -49.34 1.26
C GLU A 714 -7.92 -48.42 2.02
N VAL A 715 -8.38 -47.35 1.36
CA VAL A 715 -9.49 -46.54 1.86
C VAL A 715 -10.73 -47.39 1.75
N GLU A 716 -11.13 -48.01 2.88
CA GLU A 716 -12.46 -48.61 3.01
C GLU A 716 -13.49 -47.54 2.68
N GLU A 717 -14.18 -47.67 1.54
CA GLU A 717 -15.41 -46.93 1.26
C GLU A 717 -16.43 -47.34 2.35
N ALA A 718 -16.65 -46.43 3.31
CA ALA A 718 -17.78 -46.53 4.21
C ALA A 718 -19.06 -46.31 3.36
N VAL A 719 -19.67 -47.45 3.01
CA VAL A 719 -21.04 -47.44 2.48
C VAL A 719 -21.95 -47.09 3.65
N GLU A 720 -22.38 -45.84 3.70
CA GLU A 720 -23.49 -45.42 4.55
C GLU A 720 -24.78 -46.00 3.99
N ASP A 721 -25.25 -47.03 4.70
CA ASP A 721 -26.54 -47.70 4.48
C ASP A 721 -27.65 -46.79 5.07
N GLU A 722 -28.38 -46.07 4.21
CA GLU A 722 -29.60 -45.34 4.56
C GLU A 722 -30.70 -46.34 4.89
N SER A 723 -30.92 -46.62 6.17
CA SER A 723 -32.19 -47.21 6.61
C SER A 723 -32.98 -46.18 7.43
N THR A 724 -34.01 -45.68 6.75
CA THR A 724 -35.23 -45.05 7.30
C THR A 724 -35.79 -45.84 8.49
N GLU A 725 -36.01 -45.15 9.62
CA GLU A 725 -37.20 -45.41 10.45
C GLU A 725 -37.63 -44.14 11.24
N ALA A 726 -38.88 -43.92 11.17
CA ALA A 726 -39.66 -42.78 11.69
C ALA A 726 -40.06 -42.96 13.16
N GLU A 727 -40.50 -41.81 13.74
CA GLU A 727 -41.40 -41.64 14.91
C GLU A 727 -40.79 -41.73 16.30
N SER A 728 -40.82 -40.68 17.09
CA SER A 728 -41.96 -40.10 17.81
C SER A 728 -41.51 -39.03 18.80
N THR A 729 -42.26 -37.94 18.80
CA THR A 729 -42.61 -36.97 19.84
C THR A 729 -42.24 -37.29 21.27
N GLU A 730 -41.63 -36.36 21.99
CA GLU A 730 -42.14 -35.82 23.26
C GLU A 730 -41.49 -34.53 23.72
N GLU A 731 -42.32 -33.70 24.25
CA GLU A 731 -42.13 -32.32 24.71
C GLU A 731 -41.43 -32.19 26.07
N LYS A 732 -40.71 -30.97 26.22
CA LYS A 732 -40.58 -30.07 27.40
C LYS A 732 -39.79 -30.53 28.63
N PRO A 733 -39.39 -29.54 29.53
CA PRO A 733 -39.21 -28.08 29.38
C PRO A 733 -37.93 -27.46 30.02
N LEU A 734 -37.71 -26.20 29.64
CA LEU A 734 -37.07 -25.07 30.37
C LEU A 734 -36.52 -25.25 31.76
N ARG A 735 -35.28 -24.81 31.99
CA ARG A 735 -34.92 -24.06 33.23
C ARG A 735 -33.84 -23.00 32.97
N LYS A 736 -34.26 -21.73 33.11
CA LYS A 736 -33.44 -20.56 33.38
C LYS A 736 -32.59 -20.77 34.63
N LYS A 737 -31.34 -20.29 34.63
CA LYS A 737 -30.72 -19.69 35.83
C LYS A 737 -29.82 -18.52 35.43
N GLN A 738 -30.32 -17.34 35.72
CA GLN A 738 -29.54 -16.13 36.03
C GLN A 738 -28.68 -16.34 37.27
N LYS A 739 -27.50 -15.72 37.29
CA LYS A 739 -26.87 -15.08 38.47
C LYS A 739 -25.72 -14.23 37.89
N GLN A 740 -25.91 -12.90 37.88
CA GLN A 740 -25.62 -11.87 38.88
C GLN A 740 -24.11 -11.69 39.11
N ARG A 741 -23.68 -10.54 38.59
CA ARG A 741 -22.87 -9.45 39.20
C ARG A 741 -22.05 -9.81 40.45
N GLN A 742 -20.78 -9.45 40.40
CA GLN A 742 -20.15 -8.63 41.43
C GLN A 742 -18.81 -8.05 40.95
N ASN A 743 -18.77 -6.73 40.97
CA ASN A 743 -17.59 -5.90 41.02
C ASN A 743 -17.18 -5.76 42.48
N PRO A 744 -15.92 -5.64 42.85
CA PRO A 744 -15.62 -4.56 43.77
C PRO A 744 -14.42 -3.70 43.40
N LEU A 745 -14.66 -2.45 43.66
CA LEU A 745 -13.80 -1.30 43.81
C LEU A 745 -12.64 -1.45 44.81
N ARG A 746 -11.57 -0.63 44.51
CA ARG A 746 -10.71 0.11 45.45
C ARG A 746 -9.61 -0.62 46.23
N LYS A 747 -8.39 -0.18 46.00
CA LYS A 747 -7.64 0.63 47.01
C LYS A 747 -6.34 1.20 46.43
N MET A 748 -6.23 2.51 46.67
CA MET A 748 -5.02 3.34 46.68
C MET A 748 -3.95 2.83 47.64
N ARG A 749 -2.67 3.12 47.32
CA ARG A 749 -1.64 3.81 48.10
C ARG A 749 -0.31 3.72 47.38
N ARG A 750 0.27 4.84 46.92
CA ARG A 750 1.28 5.74 47.56
C ARG A 750 2.56 5.04 48.05
N SER A 751 3.63 5.44 47.44
CA SER A 751 4.92 6.01 47.88
C SER A 751 6.07 5.30 47.16
N HIS A 752 6.97 5.86 46.50
CA HIS A 752 7.88 7.00 46.71
C HIS A 752 8.24 7.63 45.36
#